data_0c9640aa9326b604a230fe311a52ef5d
#
_entry.id   0c9640aa9326b604a230fe311a52ef5d
#
_cell.length_a   1.000
_cell.length_b   1.000
_cell.length_c   1.000
_cell.angle_alpha   90.00
_cell.angle_beta   90.00
_cell.angle_gamma   90.00
#
_symmetry.space_group_name_H-M   'P 1'
#
loop_
_entity.id
_entity.type
_entity.pdbx_description
1 polymer ?
#
loop_
_entity_poly.entity_id
_entity_poly.type
_entity_poly.pdbx_seq_one_letter_code
_entity_poly.pdbx_strand_id
1 'polypeptide(L)'
;MLDYMSYLDGAYQSRVSETFHEAAEKLGVNLLILFGRALDEPSLFSRPHNGIFELIERRNVDGVVFVSTVLAAHSGLEGVRKFADGYTGVARVSVGLELPGVSSVVVDNEVAMERMVEHLITEHGRRRIAFLAGTPDNPESEQRLTGYRRALERHGIPFDPSFVGHGRFMHWPARATVVEILDRVGEIDALVAANDAMALGAITALRKRGLDVPGDVVVTGFDDIWLGRLGEVALTTVSQPFEAMAERALELALSQLSGEAAEPLVRVPADMVVRRSCGCSPARGRTEHPPTPVSPHTPAQFLHANSARIAAVFMAELGGPRGAHADDARLLFEALTAEVDGNRREFLTAIELVLRTRKRDHDRHQSMHNLIDILRAEFYGVATRELDDVWYAALSRIANDTTTAGVERRIDLDNEYSRLLSTADRVSMALDLPALGEAIVASLQNVGLATAFISRFLEHGTELEPLASIVDGKALEAPGARFSAFELIPPGTSLAERRSTLVLFPLVFETEWLGVAAFEHVPGGHGYQLLRDQYAAALGHVALHQQILHKTMLHDRSVQERQATNRRIEALSVLAGGVAHDLNNTLGPLVALPEIAIEELGRLTPGPEDRQVLSLVLADMQCIKSAGVRAAQTIKDLLTLGRQGRSPKESLDLNRIVEQGLADPLRRLGKVSPSLEVTLELATGSLVILAAEAHVTRAVTNLVSNAAEAIGTGPGRLVIRTGLARLADPLMGYETVPPGEYATVSVSDTGAGIPAGEIERVFEPFFSRKRVGEQSGSGLGLAIVHGVAKEHEGFVDLTSAPGKGTTFTLYFPLTSAPSRVDSVAPSLVRGPARILVVDDDPIQGRTARRVLKHLGYEVDVVESGARALELLLGPAPNRVKYDLLLLDVMLNEQLDG
;
A
#
# COMPACT_ATOMS: atom_id res chain seq x y z
N MET A 1 15.55 5.57 -13.81
CA MET A 1 15.35 5.65 -15.27
C MET A 1 14.05 6.41 -15.47
N LEU A 2 14.16 7.75 -15.41
CA LEU A 2 13.03 8.65 -15.59
C LEU A 2 12.56 8.52 -17.03
N ASP A 3 11.32 8.25 -17.17
CA ASP A 3 10.63 7.83 -18.36
C ASP A 3 10.68 8.90 -19.44
N TYR A 4 11.65 8.80 -20.34
CA TYR A 4 11.73 9.61 -21.56
C TYR A 4 10.45 9.48 -22.41
N MET A 5 9.64 8.47 -22.16
CA MET A 5 8.37 8.21 -22.82
C MET A 5 7.23 9.12 -22.32
N SER A 6 7.20 9.47 -21.03
CA SER A 6 6.21 10.42 -20.52
C SER A 6 6.38 11.81 -21.10
N TYR A 7 7.59 12.14 -21.56
CA TYR A 7 7.90 13.43 -22.16
C TYR A 7 7.37 13.59 -23.60
N LEU A 8 7.34 12.51 -24.38
CA LEU A 8 6.80 12.52 -25.75
C LEU A 8 5.26 12.46 -25.73
N ASP A 9 4.69 11.64 -24.86
CA ASP A 9 3.23 11.54 -24.67
C ASP A 9 2.68 12.81 -23.96
N GLY A 10 3.47 13.43 -23.08
CA GLY A 10 3.17 14.69 -22.43
C GLY A 10 3.10 15.89 -23.36
N ALA A 11 3.80 15.88 -24.51
CA ALA A 11 3.80 17.00 -25.46
C ALA A 11 2.42 17.22 -26.10
N TYR A 12 1.68 16.15 -26.41
CA TYR A 12 0.31 16.25 -26.93
C TYR A 12 -0.64 16.79 -25.86
N GLN A 13 -0.62 16.23 -24.66
CA GLN A 13 -1.49 16.65 -23.55
C GLN A 13 -1.23 18.09 -23.12
N SER A 14 0.04 18.51 -23.09
CA SER A 14 0.41 19.89 -22.78
C SER A 14 -0.15 20.85 -23.82
N ARG A 15 -0.08 20.52 -25.11
CA ARG A 15 -0.63 21.34 -26.19
C ARG A 15 -2.14 21.47 -26.08
N VAL A 16 -2.84 20.34 -25.84
CA VAL A 16 -4.30 20.36 -25.60
C VAL A 16 -4.64 21.24 -24.42
N SER A 17 -3.94 21.11 -23.29
CA SER A 17 -4.21 21.91 -22.08
C SER A 17 -4.00 23.40 -22.33
N GLU A 18 -2.94 23.76 -23.05
CA GLU A 18 -2.60 25.13 -23.40
C GLU A 18 -3.68 25.78 -24.27
N THR A 19 -4.11 25.08 -25.32
CA THR A 19 -5.14 25.59 -26.24
C THR A 19 -6.52 25.71 -25.58
N PHE A 20 -6.89 24.79 -24.69
CA PHE A 20 -8.10 24.90 -23.89
C PHE A 20 -8.03 26.05 -22.89
N HIS A 21 -6.88 26.32 -22.28
CA HIS A 21 -6.66 27.47 -21.43
C HIS A 21 -6.87 28.78 -22.21
N GLU A 22 -6.20 28.95 -23.37
CA GLU A 22 -6.34 30.12 -24.23
C GLU A 22 -7.78 30.34 -24.72
N ALA A 23 -8.47 29.26 -25.11
CA ALA A 23 -9.86 29.31 -25.54
C ALA A 23 -10.78 29.69 -24.36
N ALA A 24 -10.53 29.19 -23.16
CA ALA A 24 -11.28 29.52 -21.95
C ALA A 24 -11.12 31.01 -21.56
N GLU A 25 -9.89 31.53 -21.62
CA GLU A 25 -9.63 32.96 -21.40
C GLU A 25 -10.39 33.83 -22.39
N LYS A 26 -10.31 33.48 -23.69
CA LYS A 26 -10.98 34.21 -24.77
C LYS A 26 -12.49 34.19 -24.65
N LEU A 27 -13.09 33.06 -24.28
CA LEU A 27 -14.53 32.91 -24.10
C LEU A 27 -15.00 33.35 -22.71
N GLY A 28 -14.09 33.66 -21.82
CA GLY A 28 -14.37 34.16 -20.50
C GLY A 28 -15.00 33.11 -19.56
N VAL A 29 -14.59 31.89 -19.60
CA VAL A 29 -15.05 30.78 -18.76
C VAL A 29 -13.96 30.33 -17.79
N ASN A 30 -14.35 29.78 -16.62
CA ASN A 30 -13.44 29.07 -15.75
C ASN A 30 -13.21 27.67 -16.29
N LEU A 31 -11.98 27.19 -16.21
CA LEU A 31 -11.60 25.87 -16.70
C LEU A 31 -10.96 25.02 -15.60
N LEU A 32 -11.45 23.79 -15.45
CA LEU A 32 -10.82 22.76 -14.64
C LEU A 32 -10.29 21.67 -15.57
N ILE A 33 -8.99 21.42 -15.54
CA ILE A 33 -8.35 20.35 -16.31
C ILE A 33 -8.02 19.21 -15.35
N LEU A 34 -8.62 18.03 -15.55
CA LEU A 34 -8.41 16.87 -14.71
C LEU A 34 -7.51 15.88 -15.43
N PHE A 35 -6.39 15.55 -14.81
CA PHE A 35 -5.46 14.55 -15.32
C PHE A 35 -5.69 13.21 -14.62
N GLY A 36 -6.33 12.29 -15.33
CA GLY A 36 -6.37 10.87 -15.01
C GLY A 36 -5.53 10.05 -15.99
N ARG A 37 -5.90 8.79 -16.16
CA ARG A 37 -5.33 7.85 -17.12
C ARG A 37 -6.41 7.36 -18.09
N ALA A 38 -5.99 6.61 -19.11
CA ALA A 38 -6.93 5.96 -20.01
C ALA A 38 -7.91 5.07 -19.23
N LEU A 39 -9.16 5.02 -19.69
CA LEU A 39 -10.17 4.18 -19.07
C LEU A 39 -9.82 2.70 -19.33
N ASP A 40 -10.08 1.84 -18.33
CA ASP A 40 -9.84 0.40 -18.37
C ASP A 40 -8.37 0.01 -18.67
N GLU A 41 -7.43 0.90 -18.42
CA GLU A 41 -6.01 0.59 -18.51
C GLU A 41 -5.68 -0.57 -17.55
N PRO A 42 -5.01 -1.66 -17.99
CA PRO A 42 -4.81 -2.87 -17.18
C PRO A 42 -3.81 -2.72 -16.03
N SER A 43 -3.26 -1.53 -15.82
CA SER A 43 -2.36 -1.23 -14.71
C SER A 43 -3.10 -1.10 -13.39
N LEU A 44 -2.59 -1.71 -12.33
CA LEU A 44 -3.12 -1.57 -10.97
C LEU A 44 -3.12 -0.11 -10.47
N PHE A 45 -2.26 0.73 -11.05
CA PHE A 45 -2.13 2.14 -10.69
C PHE A 45 -3.14 3.05 -11.38
N SER A 46 -3.80 2.59 -12.45
CA SER A 46 -4.68 3.45 -13.27
C SER A 46 -5.99 3.76 -12.59
N ARG A 47 -6.58 2.79 -11.90
CA ARG A 47 -7.86 2.95 -11.23
C ARG A 47 -7.86 4.05 -10.15
N PRO A 48 -6.85 4.12 -9.23
CA PRO A 48 -6.75 5.21 -8.28
C PRO A 48 -6.57 6.60 -8.93
N HIS A 49 -5.87 6.68 -10.07
CA HIS A 49 -5.72 7.93 -10.79
C HIS A 49 -7.04 8.43 -11.40
N ASN A 50 -7.91 7.53 -11.84
CA ASN A 50 -9.18 7.87 -12.45
C ASN A 50 -10.27 8.21 -11.41
N GLY A 51 -10.02 7.98 -10.12
CA GLY A 51 -10.91 8.42 -9.04
C GLY A 51 -11.20 9.92 -9.08
N ILE A 52 -10.25 10.74 -9.58
CA ILE A 52 -10.44 12.19 -9.71
C ILE A 52 -11.65 12.55 -10.58
N PHE A 53 -12.03 11.70 -11.52
CA PHE A 53 -13.19 11.93 -12.37
C PHE A 53 -14.53 11.77 -11.61
N GLU A 54 -14.54 11.02 -10.50
CA GLU A 54 -15.70 10.82 -9.64
C GLU A 54 -16.04 12.06 -8.82
N LEU A 55 -15.10 13.02 -8.71
CA LEU A 55 -15.31 14.29 -8.01
C LEU A 55 -16.14 15.29 -8.83
N ILE A 56 -16.40 15.00 -10.11
CA ILE A 56 -17.13 15.90 -11.01
C ILE A 56 -18.62 15.59 -10.97
N GLU A 57 -19.39 16.57 -10.51
CA GLU A 57 -20.83 16.51 -10.43
C GLU A 57 -21.46 17.82 -10.98
N ARG A 58 -22.76 17.77 -11.27
CA ARG A 58 -23.55 18.95 -11.67
C ARG A 58 -23.47 20.14 -10.69
N ARG A 59 -23.08 19.87 -9.44
CA ARG A 59 -22.95 20.91 -8.41
C ARG A 59 -21.71 21.75 -8.55
N ASN A 60 -20.66 21.21 -9.16
CA ASN A 60 -19.35 21.83 -9.22
C ASN A 60 -18.88 22.20 -10.64
N VAL A 61 -19.56 21.69 -11.68
CA VAL A 61 -19.29 22.07 -13.08
C VAL A 61 -20.58 22.20 -13.87
N ASP A 62 -20.60 23.12 -14.85
CA ASP A 62 -21.73 23.32 -15.76
C ASP A 62 -21.62 22.42 -17.00
N GLY A 63 -20.40 22.10 -17.42
CA GLY A 63 -20.13 21.27 -18.58
C GLY A 63 -18.86 20.46 -18.46
N VAL A 64 -18.76 19.36 -19.21
CA VAL A 64 -17.60 18.48 -19.28
C VAL A 64 -17.18 18.29 -20.73
N VAL A 65 -15.91 18.53 -21.00
CA VAL A 65 -15.27 18.22 -22.29
C VAL A 65 -14.38 17.00 -22.10
N PHE A 66 -14.65 15.95 -22.88
CA PHE A 66 -13.87 14.70 -22.86
C PHE A 66 -12.82 14.73 -23.94
N VAL A 67 -11.53 14.62 -23.58
CA VAL A 67 -10.46 14.35 -24.54
C VAL A 67 -10.51 12.85 -24.85
N SER A 68 -11.45 12.48 -25.70
CA SER A 68 -11.91 11.11 -25.91
C SER A 68 -10.87 10.19 -26.51
N THR A 69 -9.93 10.71 -27.30
CA THR A 69 -8.82 9.94 -27.87
C THR A 69 -7.92 9.33 -26.80
N VAL A 70 -7.60 10.08 -25.76
CA VAL A 70 -6.78 9.62 -24.62
C VAL A 70 -7.57 8.63 -23.76
N LEU A 71 -8.81 8.95 -23.45
CA LEU A 71 -9.67 8.12 -22.62
C LEU A 71 -9.95 6.74 -23.26
N ALA A 72 -10.07 6.69 -24.59
CA ALA A 72 -10.42 5.48 -25.33
C ALA A 72 -9.26 4.49 -25.53
N ALA A 73 -8.05 4.81 -25.12
CA ALA A 73 -6.87 4.03 -25.48
C ALA A 73 -6.95 2.53 -25.14
N HIS A 74 -7.69 2.16 -24.09
CA HIS A 74 -7.90 0.77 -23.66
C HIS A 74 -9.38 0.36 -23.66
N SER A 75 -10.28 1.29 -23.34
CA SER A 75 -11.72 1.00 -23.24
C SER A 75 -12.46 1.08 -24.57
N GLY A 76 -11.81 1.62 -25.61
CA GLY A 76 -12.43 1.88 -26.91
C GLY A 76 -13.55 2.93 -26.85
N LEU A 77 -14.25 3.09 -27.97
CA LEU A 77 -15.31 4.07 -28.12
C LEU A 77 -16.48 3.83 -27.16
N GLU A 78 -16.89 2.57 -27.00
CA GLU A 78 -18.01 2.20 -26.13
C GLU A 78 -17.72 2.45 -24.65
N GLY A 79 -16.48 2.23 -24.20
CA GLY A 79 -16.06 2.54 -22.84
C GLY A 79 -16.15 4.03 -22.54
N VAL A 80 -15.67 4.89 -23.45
CA VAL A 80 -15.79 6.35 -23.31
C VAL A 80 -17.24 6.81 -23.38
N ARG A 81 -18.06 6.23 -24.26
CA ARG A 81 -19.50 6.54 -24.32
C ARG A 81 -20.18 6.25 -22.99
N LYS A 82 -19.96 5.06 -22.43
CA LYS A 82 -20.51 4.65 -21.13
C LYS A 82 -20.02 5.57 -20.00
N PHE A 83 -18.76 5.97 -20.04
CA PHE A 83 -18.20 6.92 -19.09
C PHE A 83 -18.88 8.30 -19.19
N ALA A 84 -19.04 8.83 -20.42
CA ALA A 84 -19.71 10.09 -20.66
C ALA A 84 -21.20 10.07 -20.26
N ASP A 85 -21.87 8.92 -20.35
CA ASP A 85 -23.27 8.74 -19.91
C ASP A 85 -23.42 8.86 -18.38
N GLY A 86 -22.35 8.70 -17.61
CA GLY A 86 -22.34 8.96 -16.16
C GLY A 86 -22.53 10.44 -15.78
N TYR A 87 -22.24 11.36 -16.71
CA TYR A 87 -22.32 12.81 -16.47
C TYR A 87 -23.67 13.36 -16.96
N THR A 88 -24.73 13.02 -16.23
CA THR A 88 -26.08 13.46 -16.57
C THR A 88 -26.38 14.86 -16.05
N GLY A 89 -27.07 15.68 -16.87
CA GLY A 89 -27.52 17.01 -16.44
C GLY A 89 -26.48 18.12 -16.53
N VAL A 90 -25.33 17.87 -17.13
CA VAL A 90 -24.30 18.87 -17.51
C VAL A 90 -24.12 18.88 -19.03
N ALA A 91 -23.60 19.97 -19.58
CA ALA A 91 -23.22 20.02 -20.99
C ALA A 91 -22.08 19.02 -21.27
N ARG A 92 -22.18 18.26 -22.37
CA ARG A 92 -21.20 17.22 -22.70
C ARG A 92 -20.68 17.39 -24.12
N VAL A 93 -19.37 17.47 -24.24
CA VAL A 93 -18.70 17.58 -25.54
C VAL A 93 -17.54 16.60 -25.62
N SER A 94 -17.42 15.89 -26.73
CA SER A 94 -16.29 15.01 -27.04
C SER A 94 -15.30 15.73 -27.97
N VAL A 95 -14.03 15.55 -27.70
CA VAL A 95 -12.95 16.04 -28.59
C VAL A 95 -12.11 14.87 -29.05
N GLY A 96 -11.85 14.79 -30.33
CA GLY A 96 -11.06 13.79 -31.00
C GLY A 96 -11.86 12.59 -31.50
N LEU A 97 -12.85 12.08 -30.75
CA LEU A 97 -13.69 10.97 -31.19
C LEU A 97 -15.16 11.38 -31.28
N GLU A 98 -15.85 10.89 -32.33
CA GLU A 98 -17.28 11.00 -32.45
C GLU A 98 -17.99 10.05 -31.47
N LEU A 99 -18.68 10.59 -30.49
CA LEU A 99 -19.45 9.81 -29.50
C LEU A 99 -20.94 9.93 -29.78
N PRO A 100 -21.64 8.81 -30.02
CA PRO A 100 -23.09 8.82 -30.22
C PRO A 100 -23.82 9.47 -29.04
N GLY A 101 -24.64 10.48 -29.32
CA GLY A 101 -25.43 11.22 -28.31
C GLY A 101 -24.66 12.29 -27.55
N VAL A 102 -23.42 12.57 -27.92
CA VAL A 102 -22.59 13.66 -27.36
C VAL A 102 -22.10 14.52 -28.52
N SER A 103 -22.26 15.85 -28.43
CA SER A 103 -21.68 16.77 -29.42
C SER A 103 -20.17 16.55 -29.54
N SER A 104 -19.68 16.36 -30.73
CA SER A 104 -18.31 15.93 -30.95
C SER A 104 -17.56 16.87 -31.91
N VAL A 105 -16.33 17.21 -31.54
CA VAL A 105 -15.38 17.96 -32.38
C VAL A 105 -14.25 17.04 -32.75
N VAL A 106 -14.10 16.76 -34.04
CA VAL A 106 -13.11 15.80 -34.56
C VAL A 106 -12.25 16.40 -35.65
N VAL A 107 -11.05 15.90 -35.83
CA VAL A 107 -10.19 16.22 -36.98
C VAL A 107 -10.64 15.42 -38.18
N ASP A 108 -10.53 15.96 -39.38
CA ASP A 108 -10.70 15.22 -40.63
C ASP A 108 -9.45 14.41 -40.97
N ASN A 109 -9.28 13.33 -40.18
CA ASN A 109 -8.11 12.45 -40.25
C ASN A 109 -7.94 11.80 -41.62
N GLU A 110 -9.05 11.42 -42.29
CA GLU A 110 -8.99 10.71 -43.57
C GLU A 110 -8.45 11.63 -44.65
N VAL A 111 -9.03 12.83 -44.80
CA VAL A 111 -8.61 13.83 -45.81
C VAL A 111 -7.20 14.34 -45.56
N ALA A 112 -6.84 14.58 -44.31
CA ALA A 112 -5.50 15.06 -43.97
C ALA A 112 -4.42 14.01 -44.29
N MET A 113 -4.68 12.75 -43.94
CA MET A 113 -3.73 11.67 -44.26
C MET A 113 -3.68 11.34 -45.77
N GLU A 114 -4.82 11.38 -46.44
CA GLU A 114 -4.89 11.20 -47.88
C GLU A 114 -3.99 12.25 -48.59
N ARG A 115 -4.10 13.52 -48.23
CA ARG A 115 -3.26 14.60 -48.76
C ARG A 115 -1.78 14.39 -48.48
N MET A 116 -1.44 13.91 -47.27
CA MET A 116 -0.05 13.62 -46.93
C MET A 116 0.55 12.52 -47.81
N VAL A 117 -0.18 11.44 -48.01
CA VAL A 117 0.27 10.33 -48.86
C VAL A 117 0.29 10.74 -50.33
N GLU A 118 -0.72 11.49 -50.82
CA GLU A 118 -0.72 12.06 -52.18
C GLU A 118 0.52 12.92 -52.43
N HIS A 119 0.91 13.79 -51.48
CA HIS A 119 2.12 14.58 -51.57
C HIS A 119 3.36 13.71 -51.80
N LEU A 120 3.51 12.60 -51.06
CA LEU A 120 4.65 11.70 -51.23
C LEU A 120 4.64 11.02 -52.61
N ILE A 121 3.46 10.73 -53.16
CA ILE A 121 3.35 10.08 -54.47
C ILE A 121 3.57 11.07 -55.58
N THR A 122 2.94 12.25 -55.55
CA THR A 122 2.92 13.22 -56.65
C THR A 122 4.18 14.06 -56.68
N GLU A 123 4.65 14.56 -55.55
CA GLU A 123 5.83 15.47 -55.50
C GLU A 123 7.15 14.70 -55.43
N HIS A 124 7.14 13.48 -54.84
CA HIS A 124 8.36 12.71 -54.59
C HIS A 124 8.42 11.39 -55.34
N GLY A 125 7.40 11.01 -56.08
CA GLY A 125 7.32 9.79 -56.85
C GLY A 125 7.38 8.50 -56.04
N ARG A 126 7.08 8.55 -54.74
CA ARG A 126 7.22 7.41 -53.85
C ARG A 126 6.11 6.38 -54.11
N ARG A 127 6.49 5.09 -54.09
CA ARG A 127 5.55 4.01 -54.40
C ARG A 127 5.62 2.82 -53.44
N ARG A 128 6.72 2.65 -52.71
CA ARG A 128 6.87 1.61 -51.67
C ARG A 128 6.70 2.24 -50.29
N ILE A 129 5.50 2.67 -50.03
CA ILE A 129 5.16 3.49 -48.87
C ILE A 129 4.71 2.57 -47.73
N ALA A 130 5.46 2.54 -46.62
CA ALA A 130 5.07 1.86 -45.40
C ALA A 130 4.18 2.76 -44.55
N PHE A 131 3.29 2.15 -43.75
CA PHE A 131 2.40 2.86 -42.82
C PHE A 131 2.56 2.32 -41.39
N LEU A 132 2.86 3.22 -40.44
CA LEU A 132 2.84 2.93 -39.03
C LEU A 132 1.50 3.37 -38.44
N ALA A 133 0.60 2.39 -38.25
CA ALA A 133 -0.67 2.59 -37.59
C ALA A 133 -0.50 2.77 -36.07
N GLY A 134 -1.49 3.39 -35.43
CA GLY A 134 -1.55 3.51 -33.98
C GLY A 134 -1.91 2.20 -33.27
N THR A 135 -2.69 2.31 -32.20
CA THR A 135 -3.23 1.13 -31.50
C THR A 135 -4.33 0.48 -32.35
N PRO A 136 -4.36 -0.85 -32.47
CA PRO A 136 -5.48 -1.54 -33.11
C PRO A 136 -6.82 -1.11 -32.50
N ASP A 137 -7.86 -1.06 -33.30
CA ASP A 137 -9.24 -0.67 -32.91
C ASP A 137 -9.39 0.79 -32.46
N ASN A 138 -8.33 1.62 -32.60
CA ASN A 138 -8.44 3.05 -32.34
C ASN A 138 -9.02 3.76 -33.56
N PRO A 139 -10.16 4.50 -33.41
CA PRO A 139 -10.85 5.12 -34.54
C PRO A 139 -10.00 6.11 -35.36
N GLU A 140 -9.15 6.93 -34.72
CA GLU A 140 -8.27 7.87 -35.44
C GLU A 140 -7.21 7.13 -36.23
N SER A 141 -6.66 6.04 -35.66
CA SER A 141 -5.70 5.18 -36.36
C SER A 141 -6.32 4.57 -37.63
N GLU A 142 -7.55 4.08 -37.52
CA GLU A 142 -8.28 3.50 -38.64
C GLU A 142 -8.66 4.54 -39.71
N GLN A 143 -9.06 5.73 -39.30
CA GLN A 143 -9.32 6.86 -40.23
C GLN A 143 -8.05 7.25 -40.98
N ARG A 144 -6.91 7.38 -40.29
CA ARG A 144 -5.62 7.68 -40.91
C ARG A 144 -5.18 6.55 -41.85
N LEU A 145 -5.38 5.30 -41.48
CA LEU A 145 -5.12 4.14 -42.35
C LEU A 145 -6.05 4.15 -43.58
N THR A 146 -7.31 4.55 -43.41
CA THR A 146 -8.26 4.70 -44.51
C THR A 146 -7.83 5.78 -45.50
N GLY A 147 -7.39 6.93 -45.01
CA GLY A 147 -6.80 7.99 -45.84
C GLY A 147 -5.59 7.53 -46.65
N TYR A 148 -4.67 6.79 -45.98
CA TYR A 148 -3.54 6.17 -46.67
C TYR A 148 -3.98 5.20 -47.78
N ARG A 149 -4.95 4.31 -47.51
CA ARG A 149 -5.47 3.35 -48.51
C ARG A 149 -6.11 4.07 -49.70
N ARG A 150 -6.90 5.11 -49.45
CA ARG A 150 -7.54 5.91 -50.54
C ARG A 150 -6.53 6.58 -51.42
N ALA A 151 -5.47 7.16 -50.86
CA ALA A 151 -4.42 7.77 -51.64
C ALA A 151 -3.70 6.76 -52.52
N LEU A 152 -3.36 5.60 -52.04
CA LEU A 152 -2.77 4.51 -52.81
C LEU A 152 -3.67 4.08 -53.95
N GLU A 153 -4.98 3.81 -53.66
CA GLU A 153 -5.98 3.39 -54.67
C GLU A 153 -6.14 4.42 -55.75
N ARG A 154 -6.26 5.71 -55.39
CA ARG A 154 -6.36 6.83 -56.36
C ARG A 154 -5.23 6.90 -57.35
N HIS A 155 -4.02 6.55 -56.87
CA HIS A 155 -2.81 6.55 -57.69
C HIS A 155 -2.42 5.19 -58.28
N GLY A 156 -3.32 4.19 -58.18
CA GLY A 156 -3.13 2.85 -58.75
C GLY A 156 -2.01 2.04 -58.11
N ILE A 157 -1.73 2.30 -56.85
CA ILE A 157 -0.77 1.54 -56.04
C ILE A 157 -1.55 0.49 -55.23
N PRO A 158 -1.31 -0.81 -55.40
CA PRO A 158 -2.02 -1.86 -54.67
C PRO A 158 -1.75 -1.75 -53.18
N PHE A 159 -2.79 -1.79 -52.35
CA PHE A 159 -2.64 -1.89 -50.91
C PHE A 159 -2.11 -3.28 -50.54
N ASP A 160 -1.00 -3.33 -49.84
CA ASP A 160 -0.42 -4.56 -49.29
C ASP A 160 -0.32 -4.44 -47.76
N PRO A 161 -1.05 -5.30 -46.99
CA PRO A 161 -1.01 -5.29 -45.52
C PRO A 161 0.40 -5.53 -44.95
N SER A 162 1.34 -6.11 -45.74
CA SER A 162 2.69 -6.33 -45.27
C SER A 162 3.49 -5.03 -45.05
N PHE A 163 3.06 -3.92 -45.65
CA PHE A 163 3.64 -2.60 -45.44
C PHE A 163 3.04 -1.86 -44.22
N VAL A 164 2.04 -2.44 -43.55
CA VAL A 164 1.42 -1.85 -42.37
C VAL A 164 1.95 -2.51 -41.09
N GLY A 165 2.27 -1.71 -40.09
CA GLY A 165 2.62 -2.15 -38.78
C GLY A 165 2.02 -1.25 -37.71
N HIS A 166 1.90 -1.74 -36.47
CA HIS A 166 1.28 -1.00 -35.38
C HIS A 166 2.32 -0.51 -34.38
N GLY A 167 2.56 0.79 -34.33
CA GLY A 167 3.47 1.45 -33.40
C GLY A 167 2.82 1.96 -32.12
N ARG A 168 1.49 1.74 -31.98
CA ARG A 168 0.70 2.06 -30.78
C ARG A 168 0.78 3.51 -30.30
N PHE A 169 0.99 4.44 -31.22
CA PHE A 169 1.21 5.86 -30.96
C PHE A 169 2.44 6.20 -30.11
N MET A 170 3.32 5.24 -29.89
CA MET A 170 4.49 5.39 -29.01
C MET A 170 5.81 5.25 -29.77
N HIS A 171 6.80 6.02 -29.36
CA HIS A 171 8.14 6.04 -29.96
C HIS A 171 8.85 4.66 -29.91
N TRP A 172 8.82 3.97 -28.77
CA TRP A 172 9.55 2.70 -28.61
C TRP A 172 8.96 1.53 -29.40
N PRO A 173 7.65 1.25 -29.32
CA PRO A 173 7.04 0.21 -30.17
C PRO A 173 7.24 0.49 -31.65
N ALA A 174 7.10 1.74 -32.09
CA ALA A 174 7.33 2.11 -33.48
C ALA A 174 8.72 1.71 -33.99
N ARG A 175 9.76 1.86 -33.19
CA ARG A 175 11.13 1.44 -33.54
C ARG A 175 11.22 -0.06 -33.85
N ALA A 176 10.61 -0.90 -33.04
CA ALA A 176 10.59 -2.34 -33.27
C ALA A 176 9.78 -2.68 -34.52
N THR A 177 8.60 -2.07 -34.66
CA THR A 177 7.68 -2.28 -35.80
C THR A 177 8.31 -1.88 -37.12
N VAL A 178 9.09 -0.78 -37.19
CA VAL A 178 9.80 -0.40 -38.40
C VAL A 178 10.82 -1.48 -38.83
N VAL A 179 11.56 -2.02 -37.85
CA VAL A 179 12.51 -3.11 -38.11
C VAL A 179 11.77 -4.35 -38.65
N GLU A 180 10.62 -4.71 -38.08
CA GLU A 180 9.79 -5.83 -38.54
C GLU A 180 9.24 -5.61 -39.96
N ILE A 181 8.81 -4.37 -40.28
CA ILE A 181 8.35 -4.03 -41.62
C ILE A 181 9.51 -4.21 -42.61
N LEU A 182 10.71 -3.63 -42.35
CA LEU A 182 11.88 -3.75 -43.22
C LEU A 182 12.32 -5.21 -43.42
N ASP A 183 12.29 -6.03 -42.36
CA ASP A 183 12.64 -7.45 -42.44
C ASP A 183 11.63 -8.24 -43.29
N ARG A 184 10.36 -7.81 -43.33
CA ARG A 184 9.28 -8.45 -44.04
C ARG A 184 9.18 -8.05 -45.50
N VAL A 185 9.27 -6.74 -45.79
CA VAL A 185 9.06 -6.21 -47.14
C VAL A 185 10.34 -5.82 -47.86
N GLY A 186 11.50 -5.83 -47.20
CA GLY A 186 12.77 -5.38 -47.69
C GLY A 186 12.87 -3.85 -47.76
N GLU A 187 13.00 -3.31 -48.99
CA GLU A 187 13.17 -1.88 -49.18
C GLU A 187 11.83 -1.14 -49.17
N ILE A 188 11.83 0.03 -48.57
CA ILE A 188 10.76 1.04 -48.63
C ILE A 188 11.36 2.35 -49.09
N ASP A 189 10.57 3.20 -49.76
CA ASP A 189 11.00 4.54 -50.20
C ASP A 189 10.35 5.66 -49.41
N ALA A 190 9.26 5.33 -48.64
CA ALA A 190 8.60 6.24 -47.76
C ALA A 190 8.04 5.50 -46.52
N LEU A 191 7.93 6.21 -45.43
CA LEU A 191 7.25 5.75 -44.20
C LEU A 191 6.34 6.86 -43.69
N VAL A 192 5.06 6.57 -43.63
CA VAL A 192 4.02 7.44 -43.10
C VAL A 192 3.62 6.93 -41.70
N ALA A 193 3.81 7.76 -40.70
CA ALA A 193 3.41 7.41 -39.33
C ALA A 193 2.09 8.11 -38.98
N ALA A 194 1.24 7.38 -38.30
CA ALA A 194 -0.03 7.92 -37.83
C ALA A 194 0.13 8.97 -36.72
N ASN A 195 1.32 9.13 -36.13
CA ASN A 195 1.66 10.31 -35.32
C ASN A 195 3.17 10.62 -35.32
N ASP A 196 3.53 11.78 -34.79
CA ASP A 196 4.91 12.28 -34.78
C ASP A 196 5.82 11.49 -33.85
N ALA A 197 5.31 11.01 -32.70
CA ALA A 197 6.10 10.20 -31.78
C ALA A 197 6.60 8.91 -32.46
N MET A 198 5.73 8.27 -33.25
CA MET A 198 6.12 7.09 -34.04
C MET A 198 7.05 7.46 -35.20
N ALA A 199 6.84 8.62 -35.86
CA ALA A 199 7.72 9.10 -36.92
C ALA A 199 9.16 9.30 -36.42
N LEU A 200 9.34 9.92 -35.25
CA LEU A 200 10.63 10.09 -34.58
C LEU A 200 11.26 8.74 -34.20
N GLY A 201 10.45 7.79 -33.76
CA GLY A 201 10.86 6.41 -33.52
C GLY A 201 11.34 5.73 -34.82
N ALA A 202 10.61 5.94 -35.91
CA ALA A 202 10.94 5.41 -37.22
C ALA A 202 12.29 5.99 -37.73
N ILE A 203 12.48 7.29 -37.66
CA ILE A 203 13.77 7.95 -38.02
C ILE A 203 14.93 7.34 -37.24
N THR A 204 14.74 7.12 -35.95
CA THR A 204 15.75 6.48 -35.09
C THR A 204 16.07 5.05 -35.52
N ALA A 205 15.07 4.27 -35.91
CA ALA A 205 15.21 2.88 -36.34
C ALA A 205 15.90 2.80 -37.74
N LEU A 206 15.46 3.63 -38.68
CA LEU A 206 16.03 3.74 -40.02
C LEU A 206 17.53 4.07 -39.98
N ARG A 207 17.92 5.11 -39.22
CA ARG A 207 19.32 5.48 -39.01
C ARG A 207 20.19 4.38 -38.42
N LYS A 208 19.63 3.63 -37.47
CA LYS A 208 20.33 2.46 -36.89
C LYS A 208 20.56 1.34 -37.92
N ARG A 209 19.74 1.27 -38.97
CA ARG A 209 19.91 0.38 -40.10
C ARG A 209 20.82 0.98 -41.21
N GLY A 210 21.37 2.18 -41.02
CA GLY A 210 22.22 2.87 -41.96
C GLY A 210 21.46 3.56 -43.12
N LEU A 211 20.14 3.71 -42.99
CA LEU A 211 19.28 4.39 -43.93
C LEU A 211 19.18 5.88 -43.59
N ASP A 212 19.43 6.74 -44.55
CA ASP A 212 19.33 8.19 -44.39
C ASP A 212 17.89 8.66 -44.55
N VAL A 213 17.53 9.67 -43.78
CA VAL A 213 16.23 10.37 -43.87
C VAL A 213 16.52 11.84 -44.16
N PRO A 214 16.07 12.39 -45.26
CA PRO A 214 15.15 11.85 -46.28
C PRO A 214 15.83 11.15 -47.47
N GLY A 215 17.17 10.98 -47.49
CA GLY A 215 17.91 10.51 -48.65
C GLY A 215 17.42 9.16 -49.19
N ASP A 216 17.42 8.14 -48.36
CA ASP A 216 16.97 6.78 -48.71
C ASP A 216 15.48 6.58 -48.49
N VAL A 217 14.97 7.01 -47.33
CA VAL A 217 13.56 6.86 -46.92
C VAL A 217 13.03 8.19 -46.44
N VAL A 218 11.94 8.65 -47.03
CA VAL A 218 11.22 9.83 -46.53
C VAL A 218 10.30 9.42 -45.38
N VAL A 219 10.18 10.29 -44.37
CA VAL A 219 9.33 10.02 -43.19
C VAL A 219 8.39 11.18 -42.99
N THR A 220 7.09 10.86 -42.71
CA THR A 220 6.09 11.85 -42.35
C THR A 220 5.36 11.43 -41.10
N GLY A 221 4.83 12.42 -40.38
CA GLY A 221 4.10 12.23 -39.13
C GLY A 221 2.69 12.82 -39.14
N PHE A 222 2.13 12.99 -37.94
CA PHE A 222 0.84 13.61 -37.65
C PHE A 222 0.91 14.18 -36.24
N ASP A 223 0.29 15.32 -35.93
CA ASP A 223 0.13 16.04 -34.66
C ASP A 223 0.94 17.37 -34.59
N ASP A 224 2.03 17.52 -35.32
CA ASP A 224 2.95 18.66 -35.32
C ASP A 224 3.51 18.99 -33.93
N ILE A 225 3.98 17.97 -33.22
CA ILE A 225 4.61 18.16 -31.90
C ILE A 225 5.95 18.89 -32.03
N TRP A 226 6.28 19.74 -31.05
CA TRP A 226 7.48 20.58 -31.05
C TRP A 226 8.80 19.79 -31.22
N LEU A 227 8.87 18.55 -30.72
CA LEU A 227 10.05 17.67 -30.89
C LEU A 227 10.32 17.31 -32.36
N GLY A 228 9.28 17.18 -33.17
CA GLY A 228 9.41 16.95 -34.61
C GLY A 228 10.10 18.09 -35.34
N ARG A 229 10.06 19.30 -34.75
CA ARG A 229 10.70 20.51 -35.33
C ARG A 229 12.17 20.63 -34.97
N LEU A 230 12.62 20.10 -33.84
CA LEU A 230 13.98 20.25 -33.30
C LEU A 230 14.99 19.20 -33.78
N GLY A 231 14.56 18.16 -34.48
CA GLY A 231 15.45 17.11 -34.97
C GLY A 231 16.42 17.65 -36.06
N GLU A 232 17.54 16.94 -36.27
CA GLU A 232 18.45 17.22 -37.42
C GLU A 232 17.70 17.26 -38.76
N VAL A 233 16.63 16.49 -38.85
CA VAL A 233 15.67 16.48 -39.94
C VAL A 233 14.31 16.87 -39.41
N ALA A 234 13.92 18.13 -39.65
CA ALA A 234 12.62 18.62 -39.26
C ALA A 234 11.49 17.80 -39.92
N LEU A 235 10.53 17.33 -39.13
CA LEU A 235 9.51 16.38 -39.55
C LEU A 235 8.39 17.04 -40.33
N THR A 236 8.14 16.58 -41.56
CA THR A 236 6.90 16.87 -42.33
C THR A 236 5.75 16.12 -41.62
N THR A 237 4.69 16.85 -41.34
CA THR A 237 3.59 16.33 -40.50
C THR A 237 2.28 16.97 -40.87
N VAL A 238 1.19 16.50 -40.27
CA VAL A 238 -0.11 17.19 -40.30
C VAL A 238 -0.24 17.92 -38.97
N SER A 239 -0.51 19.22 -39.01
CA SER A 239 -0.78 20.02 -37.81
C SER A 239 -2.24 19.84 -37.41
N GLN A 240 -2.47 19.35 -36.21
CA GLN A 240 -3.82 19.30 -35.64
C GLN A 240 -4.25 20.71 -35.25
N PRO A 241 -5.50 21.11 -35.58
CA PRO A 241 -6.01 22.45 -35.31
C PRO A 241 -6.51 22.56 -33.85
N PHE A 242 -5.65 22.35 -32.86
CA PHE A 242 -6.02 22.28 -31.44
C PHE A 242 -6.73 23.52 -30.95
N GLU A 243 -6.30 24.72 -31.41
CA GLU A 243 -6.90 26.01 -31.06
C GLU A 243 -8.36 26.07 -31.53
N ALA A 244 -8.60 25.70 -32.78
CA ALA A 244 -9.96 25.69 -33.33
C ALA A 244 -10.82 24.59 -32.70
N MET A 245 -10.23 23.45 -32.37
CA MET A 245 -10.93 22.36 -31.69
C MET A 245 -11.33 22.75 -30.27
N ALA A 246 -10.45 23.40 -29.50
CA ALA A 246 -10.71 23.87 -28.14
C ALA A 246 -11.79 24.96 -28.12
N GLU A 247 -11.65 25.99 -28.99
CA GLU A 247 -12.65 27.04 -29.12
C GLU A 247 -14.01 26.43 -29.46
N ARG A 248 -14.09 25.57 -30.45
CA ARG A 248 -15.35 24.98 -30.91
C ARG A 248 -15.98 24.05 -29.89
N ALA A 249 -15.14 23.30 -29.12
CA ALA A 249 -15.65 22.46 -28.04
C ALA A 249 -16.27 23.28 -26.89
N LEU A 250 -15.62 24.37 -26.48
CA LEU A 250 -16.18 25.26 -25.47
C LEU A 250 -17.41 26.01 -25.96
N GLU A 251 -17.46 26.47 -27.22
CA GLU A 251 -18.64 27.06 -27.83
C GLU A 251 -19.84 26.11 -27.83
N LEU A 252 -19.63 24.81 -28.19
CA LEU A 252 -20.68 23.80 -28.15
C LEU A 252 -21.17 23.56 -26.72
N ALA A 253 -20.27 23.54 -25.73
CA ALA A 253 -20.67 23.41 -24.33
C ALA A 253 -21.52 24.62 -23.89
N LEU A 254 -21.13 25.85 -24.23
CA LEU A 254 -21.86 27.05 -23.92
C LEU A 254 -23.23 27.09 -24.62
N SER A 255 -23.33 26.68 -25.90
CA SER A 255 -24.59 26.57 -26.63
C SER A 255 -25.57 25.57 -25.97
N GLN A 256 -25.06 24.44 -25.48
CA GLN A 256 -25.86 23.47 -24.71
C GLN A 256 -26.38 24.10 -23.39
N LEU A 257 -25.57 24.90 -22.71
CA LEU A 257 -25.94 25.58 -21.46
C LEU A 257 -26.98 26.68 -21.69
N SER A 258 -26.92 27.38 -22.83
CA SER A 258 -27.94 28.39 -23.22
C SER A 258 -29.21 27.77 -23.76
N GLY A 259 -29.27 26.45 -23.92
CA GLY A 259 -30.43 25.74 -24.46
C GLY A 259 -30.56 25.82 -25.98
N GLU A 260 -29.53 26.30 -26.69
CA GLU A 260 -29.45 26.31 -28.14
C GLU A 260 -29.20 24.93 -28.72
N ALA A 261 -29.65 24.68 -29.93
CA ALA A 261 -29.36 23.39 -30.61
C ALA A 261 -27.88 23.31 -30.96
N ALA A 262 -27.16 22.47 -30.22
CA ALA A 262 -25.74 22.20 -30.48
C ALA A 262 -25.58 21.26 -31.69
N GLU A 263 -24.61 21.53 -32.54
CA GLU A 263 -24.25 20.62 -33.65
C GLU A 263 -23.78 19.26 -33.08
N PRO A 264 -24.29 18.13 -33.61
CA PRO A 264 -23.90 16.81 -33.11
C PRO A 264 -22.45 16.46 -33.46
N LEU A 265 -21.95 16.95 -34.59
CA LEU A 265 -20.60 16.65 -35.10
C LEU A 265 -20.01 17.84 -35.84
N VAL A 266 -18.86 18.29 -35.37
CA VAL A 266 -18.04 19.32 -36.04
C VAL A 266 -16.74 18.68 -36.51
N ARG A 267 -16.47 18.79 -37.82
CA ARG A 267 -15.20 18.35 -38.42
C ARG A 267 -14.31 19.55 -38.64
N VAL A 268 -13.13 19.55 -38.07
CA VAL A 268 -12.14 20.61 -38.18
C VAL A 268 -11.06 20.16 -39.19
N PRO A 269 -10.80 20.90 -40.25
CA PRO A 269 -9.75 20.54 -41.21
C PRO A 269 -8.38 20.69 -40.59
N ALA A 270 -7.49 19.77 -40.91
CA ALA A 270 -6.07 19.83 -40.51
C ALA A 270 -5.17 20.12 -41.67
N ASP A 271 -4.13 20.90 -41.45
CA ASP A 271 -3.20 21.35 -42.50
C ASP A 271 -1.91 20.53 -42.46
N MET A 272 -1.39 20.24 -43.66
CA MET A 272 -0.10 19.60 -43.82
C MET A 272 1.02 20.64 -43.69
N VAL A 273 1.99 20.36 -42.85
CA VAL A 273 3.18 21.16 -42.63
C VAL A 273 4.39 20.49 -43.28
N VAL A 274 4.81 20.98 -44.40
CA VAL A 274 5.92 20.42 -45.16
C VAL A 274 7.26 20.90 -44.56
N ARG A 275 8.13 19.94 -44.21
CA ARG A 275 9.47 20.18 -43.71
C ARG A 275 10.48 19.30 -44.45
N ARG A 276 11.66 19.04 -43.86
CA ARG A 276 12.76 18.35 -44.54
C ARG A 276 12.57 16.81 -44.63
N SER A 277 11.85 16.18 -43.75
CA SER A 277 11.82 14.71 -43.67
C SER A 277 11.10 14.02 -44.83
N CYS A 278 10.30 14.72 -45.62
CA CYS A 278 9.73 14.22 -46.88
C CYS A 278 10.66 14.42 -48.09
N GLY A 279 11.79 15.13 -47.92
CA GLY A 279 12.70 15.46 -49.04
C GLY A 279 12.38 16.78 -49.71
N CYS A 280 11.32 17.46 -49.34
CA CYS A 280 11.10 18.83 -49.74
C CYS A 280 12.22 19.71 -49.22
N SER A 281 12.84 20.43 -50.09
CA SER A 281 13.52 21.66 -49.74
C SER A 281 12.52 22.78 -49.96
N PRO A 282 12.37 23.73 -49.05
CA PRO A 282 11.53 24.90 -49.32
C PRO A 282 11.78 25.55 -50.70
N ALA A 283 12.97 25.27 -51.24
CA ALA A 283 13.38 25.72 -52.59
C ALA A 283 13.01 24.78 -53.76
N ARG A 284 12.62 23.50 -53.49
CA ARG A 284 12.29 22.54 -54.57
C ARG A 284 10.79 22.35 -54.86
N GLY A 285 9.90 22.86 -54.00
CA GLY A 285 8.46 22.72 -54.18
C GLY A 285 7.83 23.53 -55.29
N ARG A 286 8.62 24.23 -56.06
CA ARG A 286 8.16 24.88 -57.30
C ARG A 286 9.20 24.79 -58.44
N THR A 287 8.90 23.82 -59.30
CA THR A 287 9.29 23.77 -60.69
C THR A 287 10.79 23.59 -60.98
N GLU A 288 11.12 22.42 -61.53
CA GLU A 288 12.03 22.36 -62.66
C GLU A 288 11.46 23.22 -63.78
N HIS A 289 11.70 24.54 -63.71
CA HIS A 289 11.69 25.35 -64.89
C HIS A 289 13.10 25.28 -65.43
N PRO A 290 13.23 24.98 -66.75
CA PRO A 290 14.50 25.17 -67.42
C PRO A 290 14.99 26.63 -67.29
N PRO A 291 16.29 26.93 -67.35
CA PRO A 291 16.80 28.25 -67.12
C PRO A 291 16.09 29.22 -68.08
N THR A 292 15.16 30.01 -67.53
CA THR A 292 14.54 31.08 -68.24
C THR A 292 15.60 32.12 -68.53
N PRO A 293 15.56 32.72 -69.66
CA PRO A 293 16.55 33.74 -70.02
C PRO A 293 16.56 34.87 -69.01
N VAL A 294 17.75 35.34 -68.64
CA VAL A 294 17.97 36.47 -67.74
C VAL A 294 16.99 37.59 -68.09
N SER A 295 16.09 37.88 -67.22
CA SER A 295 15.11 38.95 -67.34
C SER A 295 15.90 40.29 -67.49
N PRO A 296 15.51 41.19 -68.37
CA PRO A 296 16.15 42.50 -68.48
C PRO A 296 15.84 43.41 -67.28
N HIS A 297 15.06 42.95 -66.30
CA HIS A 297 14.68 43.72 -65.14
C HIS A 297 15.68 43.60 -64.00
N THR A 298 15.98 44.75 -63.37
CA THR A 298 16.67 44.72 -62.03
C THR A 298 15.80 44.14 -60.94
N PRO A 299 16.37 43.68 -59.82
CA PRO A 299 15.60 43.25 -58.69
C PRO A 299 14.57 44.27 -58.24
N ALA A 300 14.91 45.58 -58.27
CA ALA A 300 13.93 46.66 -57.92
C ALA A 300 12.76 46.70 -58.89
N GLN A 301 13.03 46.70 -60.22
CA GLN A 301 11.97 46.69 -61.22
C GLN A 301 11.05 45.46 -61.08
N PHE A 302 11.63 44.29 -60.76
CA PHE A 302 10.88 43.05 -60.54
C PHE A 302 9.98 43.15 -59.30
N LEU A 303 10.51 43.62 -58.14
CA LEU A 303 9.78 43.79 -56.92
C LEU A 303 8.64 44.79 -57.10
N HIS A 304 8.88 45.94 -57.66
CA HIS A 304 7.84 46.96 -57.91
C HIS A 304 6.72 46.44 -58.81
N ALA A 305 7.06 45.73 -59.89
CA ALA A 305 6.10 45.13 -60.81
C ALA A 305 5.26 44.02 -60.17
N ASN A 306 5.78 43.32 -59.13
CA ASN A 306 5.15 42.22 -58.45
C ASN A 306 4.83 42.52 -56.97
N SER A 307 4.84 43.78 -56.56
CA SER A 307 4.77 44.19 -55.16
C SER A 307 3.58 43.59 -54.37
N ALA A 308 2.37 43.59 -54.95
CA ALA A 308 1.19 43.03 -54.33
C ALA A 308 1.31 41.49 -54.10
N ARG A 309 1.89 40.77 -55.09
CA ARG A 309 2.09 39.33 -55.00
C ARG A 309 3.16 38.98 -53.97
N ILE A 310 4.28 39.69 -53.92
CA ILE A 310 5.37 39.49 -52.97
C ILE A 310 4.89 39.88 -51.57
N ALA A 311 4.16 40.99 -51.39
CA ALA A 311 3.54 41.34 -50.12
C ALA A 311 2.60 40.25 -49.59
N ALA A 312 1.82 39.62 -50.49
CA ALA A 312 0.96 38.49 -50.12
C ALA A 312 1.77 37.28 -49.62
N VAL A 313 3.00 37.03 -50.16
CA VAL A 313 3.91 35.99 -49.67
C VAL A 313 4.33 36.30 -48.23
N PHE A 314 4.71 37.52 -47.89
CA PHE A 314 5.08 37.93 -46.55
C PHE A 314 3.92 37.71 -45.56
N MET A 315 2.71 38.13 -46.01
CA MET A 315 1.51 37.94 -45.19
C MET A 315 1.12 36.48 -45.03
N ALA A 316 1.31 35.64 -46.02
CA ALA A 316 1.02 34.21 -45.93
C ALA A 316 1.98 33.47 -45.00
N GLU A 317 3.26 33.78 -45.05
CA GLU A 317 4.28 33.09 -44.29
C GLU A 317 4.44 33.62 -42.86
N LEU A 318 4.26 34.93 -42.64
CA LEU A 318 4.53 35.60 -41.39
C LEU A 318 3.30 36.18 -40.68
N GLY A 319 2.20 36.42 -41.43
CA GLY A 319 1.02 37.13 -40.91
C GLY A 319 0.27 36.38 -39.82
N GLY A 320 0.51 35.07 -39.69
CA GLY A 320 -0.14 34.21 -38.69
C GLY A 320 -1.68 34.11 -38.87
N PRO A 321 -2.31 33.28 -38.03
CA PRO A 321 -3.76 33.18 -38.05
C PRO A 321 -4.42 34.51 -37.71
N ARG A 322 -5.35 34.94 -38.59
CA ARG A 322 -6.09 36.21 -38.44
C ARG A 322 -5.25 37.48 -38.40
N GLY A 323 -4.03 37.49 -39.00
CA GLY A 323 -3.18 38.68 -39.10
C GLY A 323 -2.47 39.08 -37.81
N ALA A 324 -2.35 38.19 -36.84
CA ALA A 324 -1.71 38.43 -35.53
C ALA A 324 -0.27 38.98 -35.62
N HIS A 325 0.42 38.77 -36.76
CA HIS A 325 1.78 39.23 -37.01
C HIS A 325 1.90 40.05 -38.31
N ALA A 326 0.80 40.66 -38.72
CA ALA A 326 0.78 41.47 -39.95
C ALA A 326 1.79 42.61 -39.95
N ASP A 327 2.08 43.23 -38.79
CA ASP A 327 3.04 44.33 -38.69
C ASP A 327 4.48 43.88 -38.98
N ASP A 328 4.84 42.66 -38.53
CA ASP A 328 6.17 42.11 -38.82
C ASP A 328 6.30 41.73 -40.28
N ALA A 329 5.27 41.13 -40.89
CA ALA A 329 5.23 40.85 -42.33
C ALA A 329 5.36 42.14 -43.16
N ARG A 330 4.68 43.20 -42.73
CA ARG A 330 4.77 44.52 -43.37
C ARG A 330 6.16 45.14 -43.23
N LEU A 331 6.71 45.13 -42.02
CA LEU A 331 8.04 45.65 -41.71
C LEU A 331 9.11 44.98 -42.59
N LEU A 332 9.09 43.66 -42.68
CA LEU A 332 10.05 42.91 -43.46
C LEU A 332 9.87 43.14 -44.98
N PHE A 333 8.64 43.31 -45.48
CA PHE A 333 8.37 43.66 -46.87
C PHE A 333 8.88 45.05 -47.24
N GLU A 334 8.61 46.06 -46.38
CA GLU A 334 9.12 47.43 -46.55
C GLU A 334 10.65 47.47 -46.52
N ALA A 335 11.26 46.74 -45.58
CA ALA A 335 12.71 46.64 -45.46
C ALA A 335 13.37 45.95 -46.70
N LEU A 336 12.72 44.88 -47.23
CA LEU A 336 13.17 44.27 -48.51
C LEU A 336 13.08 45.24 -49.66
N THR A 337 12.00 46.02 -49.74
CA THR A 337 11.84 47.03 -50.76
C THR A 337 12.95 48.08 -50.71
N ALA A 338 13.24 48.61 -49.51
CA ALA A 338 14.34 49.55 -49.29
C ALA A 338 15.72 48.96 -49.65
N GLU A 339 15.98 47.70 -49.32
CA GLU A 339 17.25 46.98 -49.63
C GLU A 339 17.45 46.88 -51.12
N VAL A 340 16.41 46.49 -51.83
CA VAL A 340 16.46 46.32 -53.28
C VAL A 340 16.56 47.66 -53.99
N ASP A 341 16.01 48.74 -53.41
CA ASP A 341 16.11 50.11 -53.94
C ASP A 341 17.46 50.78 -53.62
N GLY A 342 18.39 50.13 -52.94
CA GLY A 342 19.75 50.53 -52.67
C GLY A 342 20.11 50.93 -51.26
N ASN A 343 19.14 50.84 -50.30
CA ASN A 343 19.43 51.10 -48.91
C ASN A 343 19.98 49.83 -48.26
N ARG A 344 21.27 49.67 -48.22
CA ARG A 344 21.96 48.46 -47.79
C ARG A 344 21.73 48.17 -46.35
N ARG A 345 21.44 46.88 -46.03
CA ARG A 345 21.25 46.29 -44.71
C ARG A 345 19.90 46.55 -44.04
N GLU A 346 18.94 47.22 -44.66
CA GLU A 346 17.62 47.45 -44.05
C GLU A 346 16.88 46.14 -43.82
N PHE A 347 16.92 45.18 -44.76
CA PHE A 347 16.28 43.90 -44.61
C PHE A 347 16.88 43.04 -43.50
N LEU A 348 18.21 43.00 -43.39
CA LEU A 348 18.90 42.28 -42.33
C LEU A 348 18.62 42.88 -40.95
N THR A 349 18.54 44.22 -40.89
CA THR A 349 18.21 44.93 -39.62
C THR A 349 16.77 44.63 -39.18
N ALA A 350 15.85 44.62 -40.15
CA ALA A 350 14.45 44.25 -39.83
C ALA A 350 14.31 42.79 -39.36
N ILE A 351 15.05 41.85 -39.97
CA ILE A 351 15.12 40.45 -39.51
C ILE A 351 15.61 40.41 -38.08
N GLU A 352 16.72 41.08 -37.74
CA GLU A 352 17.25 41.13 -36.38
C GLU A 352 16.23 41.72 -35.39
N LEU A 353 15.54 42.77 -35.78
CA LEU A 353 14.52 43.39 -34.94
C LEU A 353 13.35 42.42 -34.63
N VAL A 354 12.86 41.75 -35.66
CA VAL A 354 11.78 40.76 -35.54
C VAL A 354 12.23 39.56 -34.66
N LEU A 355 13.45 39.08 -34.85
CA LEU A 355 13.99 38.01 -34.04
C LEU A 355 14.16 38.40 -32.55
N ARG A 356 14.64 39.63 -32.27
CA ARG A 356 14.84 40.14 -30.89
C ARG A 356 13.55 40.45 -30.16
N THR A 357 12.53 40.97 -30.81
CA THR A 357 11.27 41.37 -30.16
C THR A 357 10.42 40.22 -29.71
N ARG A 358 10.63 39.01 -30.26
CA ARG A 358 9.83 37.83 -30.00
C ARG A 358 10.65 36.53 -29.88
N LYS A 359 11.65 36.55 -29.02
CA LYS A 359 12.61 35.45 -28.80
C LYS A 359 12.03 34.06 -28.51
N ARG A 360 10.74 33.96 -28.16
CA ARG A 360 10.09 32.70 -27.74
C ARG A 360 9.20 32.07 -28.79
N ASP A 361 9.06 32.66 -29.98
CA ASP A 361 8.19 32.14 -31.04
C ASP A 361 8.99 31.29 -32.05
N HIS A 362 9.00 29.96 -31.82
CA HIS A 362 9.70 28.99 -32.66
C HIS A 362 9.10 28.86 -34.08
N ASP A 363 7.80 29.01 -34.21
CA ASP A 363 7.10 28.93 -35.51
C ASP A 363 7.55 30.03 -36.43
N ARG A 364 7.91 31.16 -35.85
CA ARG A 364 8.35 32.33 -36.55
C ARG A 364 9.74 32.15 -37.20
N HIS A 365 10.67 31.48 -36.52
CA HIS A 365 11.98 31.18 -37.13
C HIS A 365 11.82 30.32 -38.38
N GLN A 366 10.95 29.33 -38.33
CA GLN A 366 10.67 28.49 -39.48
C GLN A 366 9.95 29.25 -40.58
N SER A 367 8.94 30.08 -40.25
CA SER A 367 8.23 30.95 -41.22
C SER A 367 9.17 31.93 -41.88
N MET A 368 10.09 32.54 -41.11
CA MET A 368 11.13 33.42 -41.70
C MET A 368 12.09 32.66 -42.59
N HIS A 369 12.50 31.47 -42.23
CA HIS A 369 13.36 30.63 -43.08
C HIS A 369 12.62 30.29 -44.40
N ASN A 370 11.36 29.84 -44.32
CA ASN A 370 10.54 29.55 -45.48
C ASN A 370 10.34 30.79 -46.36
N LEU A 371 10.07 31.93 -45.73
CA LEU A 371 9.95 33.19 -46.44
C LEU A 371 11.21 33.51 -47.30
N ILE A 372 12.41 33.42 -46.69
CA ILE A 372 13.66 33.68 -47.41
C ILE A 372 13.84 32.72 -48.59
N ASP A 373 13.53 31.44 -48.40
CA ASP A 373 13.63 30.43 -49.45
C ASP A 373 12.63 30.70 -50.60
N ILE A 374 11.39 31.10 -50.29
CA ILE A 374 10.40 31.49 -51.30
C ILE A 374 10.85 32.74 -52.04
N LEU A 375 11.29 33.79 -51.33
CA LEU A 375 11.80 35.00 -51.94
C LEU A 375 12.99 34.74 -52.86
N ARG A 376 13.91 33.91 -52.46
CA ARG A 376 15.05 33.50 -53.25
C ARG A 376 14.62 32.79 -54.54
N ALA A 377 13.61 31.93 -54.47
CA ALA A 377 13.04 31.29 -55.65
C ALA A 377 12.34 32.31 -56.58
N GLU A 378 11.58 33.23 -56.03
CA GLU A 378 10.87 34.28 -56.79
C GLU A 378 11.83 35.23 -57.50
N PHE A 379 12.98 35.58 -56.91
CA PHE A 379 13.98 36.49 -57.46
C PHE A 379 15.02 35.77 -58.31
N TYR A 380 14.95 34.45 -58.50
CA TYR A 380 15.98 33.65 -59.15
C TYR A 380 16.40 34.20 -60.53
N GLY A 381 15.44 34.65 -61.32
CA GLY A 381 15.70 35.19 -62.71
C GLY A 381 16.27 36.62 -62.80
N VAL A 382 16.24 37.36 -61.68
CA VAL A 382 16.66 38.76 -61.55
C VAL A 382 17.66 38.98 -60.40
N ALA A 383 18.06 37.92 -59.67
CA ALA A 383 18.98 38.03 -58.54
C ALA A 383 20.35 38.56 -58.98
N THR A 384 20.87 39.52 -58.22
CA THR A 384 22.27 39.97 -58.31
C THR A 384 23.05 39.26 -57.18
N ARG A 385 24.39 39.25 -57.35
CA ARG A 385 25.29 38.69 -56.33
C ARG A 385 25.11 39.39 -55.00
N GLU A 386 24.80 40.66 -54.95
CA GLU A 386 24.53 41.43 -53.73
C GLU A 386 23.26 40.96 -53.05
N LEU A 387 22.20 40.65 -53.81
CA LEU A 387 20.97 40.14 -53.27
C LEU A 387 21.09 38.68 -52.74
N ASP A 388 21.87 37.86 -53.46
CA ASP A 388 22.22 36.52 -52.96
C ASP A 388 22.99 36.56 -51.64
N ASP A 389 23.94 37.51 -51.50
CA ASP A 389 24.65 37.71 -50.22
C ASP A 389 23.71 38.14 -49.11
N VAL A 390 22.66 38.92 -49.38
CA VAL A 390 21.61 39.27 -48.42
C VAL A 390 20.81 38.05 -47.97
N TRP A 391 20.40 37.18 -48.94
CA TRP A 391 19.71 35.94 -48.60
C TRP A 391 20.53 35.02 -47.71
N TYR A 392 21.83 34.81 -48.04
CA TYR A 392 22.73 33.99 -47.22
C TYR A 392 22.95 34.58 -45.82
N ALA A 393 23.10 35.90 -45.73
CA ALA A 393 23.24 36.57 -44.44
C ALA A 393 21.96 36.45 -43.58
N ALA A 394 20.79 36.57 -44.20
CA ALA A 394 19.50 36.40 -43.55
C ALA A 394 19.32 34.98 -43.00
N LEU A 395 19.55 33.97 -43.86
CA LEU A 395 19.49 32.56 -43.43
C LEU A 395 20.45 32.24 -42.30
N SER A 396 21.70 32.75 -42.38
CA SER A 396 22.70 32.57 -41.31
C SER A 396 22.28 33.20 -40.00
N ARG A 397 21.65 34.40 -40.03
CA ARG A 397 21.14 35.06 -38.84
C ARG A 397 19.98 34.29 -38.19
N ILE A 398 19.02 33.88 -39.02
CA ILE A 398 17.90 33.07 -38.57
C ILE A 398 18.39 31.75 -37.94
N ALA A 399 19.33 31.05 -38.60
CA ALA A 399 19.90 29.80 -38.09
C ALA A 399 20.65 29.98 -36.75
N ASN A 400 21.44 31.06 -36.64
CA ASN A 400 22.17 31.37 -35.42
C ASN A 400 21.21 31.73 -34.27
N ASP A 401 20.16 32.50 -34.54
CA ASP A 401 19.15 32.85 -33.56
C ASP A 401 18.35 31.61 -33.12
N THR A 402 17.95 30.76 -34.07
CA THR A 402 17.29 29.47 -33.78
C THR A 402 18.16 28.59 -32.88
N THR A 403 19.45 28.51 -33.15
CA THR A 403 20.40 27.72 -32.32
C THR A 403 20.53 28.33 -30.94
N THR A 404 20.64 29.66 -30.83
CA THR A 404 20.75 30.38 -29.57
C THR A 404 19.46 30.23 -28.74
N ALA A 405 18.32 30.43 -29.38
CA ALA A 405 17.01 30.26 -28.72
C ALA A 405 16.79 28.80 -28.26
N GLY A 406 17.24 27.82 -29.06
CA GLY A 406 17.19 26.40 -28.67
C GLY A 406 18.07 26.10 -27.46
N VAL A 407 19.26 26.68 -27.39
CA VAL A 407 20.18 26.57 -26.25
C VAL A 407 19.61 27.29 -25.02
N GLU A 408 19.10 28.52 -25.16
CA GLU A 408 18.45 29.27 -24.08
C GLU A 408 17.25 28.47 -23.51
N ARG A 409 16.40 27.95 -24.38
CA ARG A 409 15.25 27.12 -23.94
C ARG A 409 15.69 25.85 -23.24
N ARG A 410 16.78 25.22 -23.70
CA ARG A 410 17.33 24.04 -23.02
C ARG A 410 17.86 24.40 -21.64
N ILE A 411 18.54 25.54 -21.53
CA ILE A 411 19.01 26.05 -20.23
C ILE A 411 17.83 26.39 -19.31
N ASP A 412 16.77 27.00 -19.85
CA ASP A 412 15.56 27.31 -19.07
C ASP A 412 14.89 26.03 -18.58
N LEU A 413 14.75 25.02 -19.44
CA LEU A 413 14.22 23.72 -19.06
C LEU A 413 15.12 23.01 -18.02
N ASP A 414 16.44 23.04 -18.22
CA ASP A 414 17.38 22.45 -17.26
C ASP A 414 17.34 23.20 -15.90
N ASN A 415 17.15 24.51 -15.91
CA ASN A 415 16.97 25.31 -14.71
C ASN A 415 15.64 25.04 -14.01
N GLU A 416 14.55 24.90 -14.77
CA GLU A 416 13.24 24.53 -14.24
C GLU A 416 13.29 23.13 -13.61
N TYR A 417 13.88 22.17 -14.32
CA TYR A 417 14.09 20.82 -13.81
C TYR A 417 14.98 20.80 -12.56
N SER A 418 16.03 21.60 -12.52
CA SER A 418 16.92 21.73 -11.37
C SER A 418 16.19 22.32 -10.16
N ARG A 419 15.32 23.31 -10.38
CA ARG A 419 14.47 23.86 -9.29
C ARG A 419 13.50 22.83 -8.77
N LEU A 420 12.84 22.07 -9.64
CA LEU A 420 11.93 20.99 -9.27
C LEU A 420 12.64 19.89 -8.46
N LEU A 421 13.85 19.50 -8.89
CA LEU A 421 14.63 18.48 -8.19
C LEU A 421 15.19 18.99 -6.84
N SER A 422 15.59 20.26 -6.76
CA SER A 422 16.17 20.83 -5.53
C SER A 422 15.20 20.86 -4.35
N THR A 423 13.90 20.77 -4.61
CA THR A 423 12.85 20.74 -3.57
C THR A 423 12.48 19.33 -3.13
N ALA A 424 12.80 18.32 -3.95
CA ALA A 424 12.42 16.93 -3.71
C ALA A 424 12.99 16.40 -2.38
N ASP A 425 14.23 16.74 -2.05
CA ASP A 425 14.86 16.27 -0.81
C ASP A 425 14.11 16.76 0.43
N ARG A 426 13.73 18.04 0.47
CA ARG A 426 13.02 18.63 1.61
C ARG A 426 11.65 18.03 1.81
N VAL A 427 10.93 17.82 0.72
CA VAL A 427 9.60 17.20 0.73
C VAL A 427 9.67 15.73 1.16
N SER A 428 10.67 14.99 0.67
CA SER A 428 10.87 13.58 1.00
C SER A 428 11.35 13.32 2.43
N MET A 429 11.98 14.30 3.08
CA MET A 429 12.48 14.21 4.45
C MET A 429 11.41 14.51 5.51
N ALA A 430 10.23 14.95 5.14
CA ALA A 430 9.16 15.25 6.08
C ALA A 430 8.67 13.97 6.77
N LEU A 431 8.61 13.98 8.11
CA LEU A 431 8.18 12.83 8.91
C LEU A 431 6.75 12.96 9.45
N ASP A 432 6.19 14.15 9.37
CA ASP A 432 4.83 14.43 9.80
C ASP A 432 4.13 15.40 8.84
N LEU A 433 2.81 15.53 8.98
CA LEU A 433 2.00 16.36 8.09
C LEU A 433 2.30 17.85 8.16
N PRO A 434 2.55 18.47 9.33
CA PRO A 434 2.94 19.87 9.40
C PRO A 434 4.24 20.16 8.66
N ALA A 435 5.29 19.37 8.90
CA ALA A 435 6.58 19.52 8.20
C ALA A 435 6.45 19.30 6.70
N LEU A 436 5.59 18.33 6.28
CA LEU A 436 5.29 18.10 4.88
C LEU A 436 4.59 19.33 4.26
N GLY A 437 3.61 19.91 4.92
CA GLY A 437 2.92 21.11 4.46
C GLY A 437 3.86 22.29 4.24
N GLU A 438 4.73 22.58 5.22
CA GLU A 438 5.76 23.62 5.11
C GLU A 438 6.74 23.36 3.95
N ALA A 439 7.19 22.12 3.79
CA ALA A 439 8.08 21.73 2.70
C ALA A 439 7.42 21.89 1.33
N ILE A 440 6.13 21.53 1.20
CA ILE A 440 5.35 21.71 -0.03
C ILE A 440 5.20 23.20 -0.35
N VAL A 441 4.84 24.04 0.61
CA VAL A 441 4.73 25.51 0.40
C VAL A 441 6.06 26.08 -0.10
N ALA A 442 7.17 25.73 0.55
CA ALA A 442 8.49 26.18 0.11
C ALA A 442 8.85 25.68 -1.28
N SER A 443 8.46 24.43 -1.63
CA SER A 443 8.63 23.85 -2.96
C SER A 443 7.85 24.65 -4.02
N LEU A 444 6.56 24.90 -3.79
CA LEU A 444 5.68 25.63 -4.70
C LEU A 444 6.21 27.06 -4.96
N GLN A 445 6.66 27.76 -3.91
CA GLN A 445 7.25 29.09 -4.01
C GLN A 445 8.57 29.08 -4.80
N ASN A 446 9.42 28.07 -4.58
CA ASN A 446 10.70 27.95 -5.29
C ASN A 446 10.52 27.69 -6.80
N VAL A 447 9.49 26.96 -7.15
CA VAL A 447 9.12 26.70 -8.57
C VAL A 447 8.45 27.94 -9.18
N GLY A 448 7.96 28.87 -8.36
CA GLY A 448 7.33 30.12 -8.83
C GLY A 448 5.87 29.96 -9.20
N LEU A 449 5.18 28.95 -8.67
CA LEU A 449 3.73 28.82 -8.84
C LEU A 449 3.01 29.89 -8.04
N ALA A 450 2.07 30.59 -8.70
CA ALA A 450 1.32 31.66 -8.05
C ALA A 450 0.20 31.09 -7.17
N THR A 451 -0.51 30.07 -7.64
CA THR A 451 -1.64 29.49 -6.92
C THR A 451 -1.59 27.98 -6.99
N ALA A 452 -1.67 27.33 -5.82
CA ALA A 452 -1.76 25.87 -5.72
C ALA A 452 -2.41 25.45 -4.40
N PHE A 453 -3.12 24.32 -4.44
CA PHE A 453 -3.77 23.70 -3.30
C PHE A 453 -3.41 22.22 -3.28
N ILE A 454 -2.84 21.77 -2.18
CA ILE A 454 -2.52 20.37 -1.95
C ILE A 454 -3.31 19.90 -0.73
N SER A 455 -4.18 18.92 -0.93
CA SER A 455 -5.09 18.43 0.10
C SER A 455 -5.05 16.89 0.16
N ARG A 456 -5.22 16.36 1.39
CA ARG A 456 -5.29 14.92 1.61
C ARG A 456 -6.70 14.47 1.97
N PHE A 457 -7.05 13.24 1.65
CA PHE A 457 -8.27 12.61 2.13
C PHE A 457 -8.19 12.26 3.62
N LEU A 458 -9.32 12.41 4.30
CA LEU A 458 -9.56 11.84 5.62
C LEU A 458 -10.15 10.42 5.50
N GLU A 459 -10.25 9.71 6.61
CA GLU A 459 -10.53 8.26 6.69
C GLU A 459 -11.73 7.73 5.89
N HIS A 460 -12.60 8.58 5.36
CA HIS A 460 -13.80 8.15 4.60
C HIS A 460 -13.84 8.61 3.14
N GLY A 461 -12.77 9.19 2.63
CA GLY A 461 -12.62 9.52 1.19
C GLY A 461 -13.55 10.59 0.63
N THR A 462 -14.38 11.23 1.46
CA THR A 462 -15.34 12.27 1.04
C THR A 462 -14.97 13.66 1.51
N GLU A 463 -14.06 13.77 2.46
CA GLU A 463 -13.56 15.04 3.00
C GLU A 463 -12.07 15.20 2.72
N LEU A 464 -11.67 16.42 2.39
CA LEU A 464 -10.29 16.83 2.18
C LEU A 464 -9.83 17.74 3.33
N GLU A 465 -8.58 17.56 3.73
CA GLU A 465 -7.85 18.43 4.64
C GLU A 465 -6.71 19.10 3.90
N PRO A 466 -6.65 20.44 3.84
CA PRO A 466 -5.56 21.15 3.18
C PRO A 466 -4.23 20.89 3.89
N LEU A 467 -3.21 20.51 3.13
CA LEU A 467 -1.83 20.38 3.62
C LEU A 467 -1.00 21.63 3.32
N ALA A 468 -1.19 22.18 2.12
CA ALA A 468 -0.50 23.37 1.66
C ALA A 468 -1.41 24.16 0.72
N SER A 469 -1.45 25.47 0.88
CA SER A 469 -2.20 26.38 0.03
C SER A 469 -1.40 27.64 -0.22
N ILE A 470 -1.22 27.99 -1.48
CA ILE A 470 -0.65 29.28 -1.88
C ILE A 470 -1.62 29.98 -2.83
N VAL A 471 -1.74 31.28 -2.68
CA VAL A 471 -2.54 32.17 -3.55
C VAL A 471 -1.70 33.42 -3.80
N ASP A 472 -1.55 33.81 -5.06
CA ASP A 472 -0.70 34.93 -5.50
C ASP A 472 0.72 34.88 -4.92
N GLY A 473 1.31 33.66 -4.85
CA GLY A 473 2.66 33.41 -4.34
C GLY A 473 2.79 33.46 -2.81
N LYS A 474 1.69 33.71 -2.09
CA LYS A 474 1.68 33.79 -0.64
C LYS A 474 1.06 32.55 -0.03
N ALA A 475 1.73 31.97 0.97
CA ALA A 475 1.16 30.91 1.77
C ALA A 475 -0.04 31.43 2.56
N LEU A 476 -1.12 30.67 2.60
CA LEU A 476 -2.22 30.91 3.51
C LEU A 476 -1.82 30.46 4.91
N GLU A 477 -1.90 31.38 5.90
CA GLU A 477 -1.40 31.17 7.29
C GLU A 477 -2.13 30.08 8.07
N ALA A 478 -3.30 29.66 7.63
CA ALA A 478 -3.95 28.45 8.13
C ALA A 478 -4.35 27.59 6.92
N PRO A 479 -3.92 26.33 6.83
CA PRO A 479 -4.61 25.43 5.95
C PRO A 479 -6.08 25.47 6.32
N GLY A 480 -6.97 25.80 5.37
CA GLY A 480 -8.38 26.06 5.61
C GLY A 480 -9.07 24.93 6.37
N ALA A 481 -10.31 25.18 6.82
CA ALA A 481 -11.13 24.13 7.41
C ALA A 481 -11.27 22.95 6.45
N ARG A 482 -11.51 21.76 6.99
CA ARG A 482 -11.87 20.56 6.20
C ARG A 482 -13.05 20.91 5.29
N PHE A 483 -13.02 20.36 4.10
CA PHE A 483 -14.02 20.65 3.08
C PHE A 483 -14.38 19.38 2.30
N SER A 484 -15.52 19.41 1.62
CA SER A 484 -15.96 18.29 0.80
C SER A 484 -15.04 18.11 -0.41
N ALA A 485 -14.69 16.89 -0.74
CA ALA A 485 -13.89 16.58 -1.93
C ALA A 485 -14.55 17.09 -3.23
N PHE A 486 -15.88 17.24 -3.25
CA PHE A 486 -16.63 17.80 -4.38
C PHE A 486 -16.50 19.33 -4.52
N GLU A 487 -15.92 20.01 -3.56
CA GLU A 487 -15.60 21.45 -3.69
C GLU A 487 -14.29 21.67 -4.47
N LEU A 488 -13.49 20.63 -4.64
CA LEU A 488 -12.23 20.55 -5.42
C LEU A 488 -11.10 21.43 -4.89
N ILE A 489 -11.39 22.59 -4.35
CA ILE A 489 -10.45 23.54 -3.74
C ILE A 489 -10.99 24.04 -2.40
N PRO A 490 -10.14 24.49 -1.46
CA PRO A 490 -10.60 25.01 -0.18
C PRO A 490 -11.58 26.18 -0.35
N PRO A 491 -12.73 26.18 0.36
CA PRO A 491 -13.69 27.27 0.30
C PRO A 491 -13.11 28.58 0.85
N GLY A 492 -13.65 29.72 0.36
CA GLY A 492 -13.21 31.05 0.80
C GLY A 492 -11.91 31.53 0.14
N THR A 493 -11.39 30.82 -0.85
CA THR A 493 -10.28 31.31 -1.65
C THR A 493 -10.76 32.33 -2.67
N SER A 494 -9.99 33.41 -2.89
CA SER A 494 -10.33 34.52 -3.80
C SER A 494 -10.43 34.12 -5.28
N LEU A 495 -10.19 32.85 -5.61
CA LEU A 495 -10.32 32.32 -6.98
C LEU A 495 -11.74 32.36 -7.53
N ALA A 496 -12.76 32.36 -6.67
CA ALA A 496 -14.15 32.46 -7.09
C ALA A 496 -14.47 33.82 -7.75
N GLU A 497 -13.67 34.85 -7.49
CA GLU A 497 -13.87 36.22 -7.98
C GLU A 497 -13.08 36.52 -9.26
N ARG A 498 -12.12 35.69 -9.64
CA ARG A 498 -11.33 35.83 -10.86
C ARG A 498 -11.47 34.62 -11.78
N ARG A 499 -11.39 34.83 -13.06
CA ARG A 499 -11.32 33.75 -14.03
C ARG A 499 -9.99 33.03 -13.88
N SER A 500 -10.03 31.72 -13.80
CA SER A 500 -8.83 30.93 -13.63
C SER A 500 -8.94 29.58 -14.34
N THR A 501 -7.81 29.07 -14.74
CA THR A 501 -7.64 27.69 -15.20
C THR A 501 -6.87 26.94 -14.14
N LEU A 502 -7.46 25.90 -13.59
CA LEU A 502 -6.83 25.01 -12.62
C LEU A 502 -6.61 23.63 -13.23
N VAL A 503 -5.45 23.07 -12.92
CA VAL A 503 -5.05 21.72 -13.30
C VAL A 503 -5.08 20.85 -12.07
N LEU A 504 -5.89 19.80 -12.09
CA LEU A 504 -6.10 18.91 -10.97
C LEU A 504 -5.48 17.53 -11.22
N PHE A 505 -4.74 17.06 -10.22
CA PHE A 505 -4.11 15.75 -10.22
C PHE A 505 -4.49 14.96 -8.98
N PRO A 506 -4.74 13.66 -9.10
CA PRO A 506 -4.84 12.79 -7.93
C PRO A 506 -3.44 12.54 -7.35
N LEU A 507 -3.32 12.62 -6.03
CA LEU A 507 -2.14 12.19 -5.30
C LEU A 507 -2.27 10.70 -4.99
N VAL A 508 -1.61 9.88 -5.79
CA VAL A 508 -1.68 8.41 -5.69
C VAL A 508 -0.32 7.87 -5.25
N PHE A 509 -0.31 7.07 -4.19
CA PHE A 509 0.87 6.35 -3.72
C PHE A 509 0.57 4.85 -3.76
N GLU A 510 1.38 4.10 -4.51
CA GLU A 510 1.10 2.70 -4.84
C GLU A 510 -0.29 2.53 -5.47
N THR A 511 -1.23 1.94 -4.75
CA THR A 511 -2.61 1.71 -5.19
C THR A 511 -3.64 2.55 -4.43
N GLU A 512 -3.18 3.43 -3.55
CA GLU A 512 -4.05 4.26 -2.72
C GLU A 512 -4.12 5.70 -3.23
N TRP A 513 -5.33 6.22 -3.30
CA TRP A 513 -5.59 7.62 -3.62
C TRP A 513 -5.62 8.43 -2.33
N LEU A 514 -4.52 9.17 -2.08
CA LEU A 514 -4.29 9.87 -0.82
C LEU A 514 -4.85 11.28 -0.77
N GLY A 515 -5.07 11.93 -1.92
CA GLY A 515 -5.51 13.32 -1.96
C GLY A 515 -5.55 13.91 -3.35
N VAL A 516 -5.67 15.23 -3.42
CA VAL A 516 -5.76 16.02 -4.64
C VAL A 516 -4.77 17.17 -4.62
N ALA A 517 -4.09 17.39 -5.75
CA ALA A 517 -3.28 18.57 -6.02
C ALA A 517 -3.95 19.41 -7.11
N ALA A 518 -4.17 20.69 -6.85
CA ALA A 518 -4.67 21.65 -7.81
C ALA A 518 -3.64 22.74 -8.02
N PHE A 519 -3.27 23.00 -9.26
CA PHE A 519 -2.31 24.01 -9.66
C PHE A 519 -2.96 25.00 -10.62
N GLU A 520 -2.66 26.28 -10.48
CA GLU A 520 -3.02 27.26 -11.51
C GLU A 520 -2.22 26.96 -12.79
N HIS A 521 -2.89 26.98 -13.93
CA HIS A 521 -2.24 26.71 -15.21
C HIS A 521 -1.20 27.80 -15.53
N VAL A 522 0.01 27.37 -15.86
CA VAL A 522 1.08 28.24 -16.34
C VAL A 522 1.50 27.76 -17.72
N PRO A 523 1.49 28.62 -18.75
CA PRO A 523 1.92 28.25 -20.09
C PRO A 523 3.33 27.66 -20.09
N GLY A 524 3.51 26.51 -20.72
CA GLY A 524 4.79 25.79 -20.74
C GLY A 524 5.17 25.06 -19.45
N GLY A 525 4.31 25.03 -18.44
CA GLY A 525 4.55 24.33 -17.17
C GLY A 525 4.51 22.82 -17.30
N HIS A 526 5.64 22.20 -17.59
CA HIS A 526 5.76 20.73 -17.70
C HIS A 526 6.03 20.01 -16.37
N GLY A 527 6.22 20.77 -15.28
CA GLY A 527 6.64 20.25 -13.97
C GLY A 527 5.54 19.71 -13.05
N TYR A 528 4.25 19.91 -13.36
CA TYR A 528 3.14 19.54 -12.47
C TYR A 528 3.09 18.05 -12.14
N GLN A 529 3.36 17.19 -13.12
CA GLN A 529 3.37 15.75 -12.91
C GLN A 529 4.48 15.33 -11.95
N LEU A 530 5.66 15.93 -12.07
CA LEU A 530 6.78 15.66 -11.17
C LEU A 530 6.48 16.11 -9.74
N LEU A 531 5.90 17.32 -9.59
CA LEU A 531 5.46 17.81 -8.28
C LEU A 531 4.40 16.90 -7.65
N ARG A 532 3.40 16.50 -8.45
CA ARG A 532 2.38 15.54 -8.02
C ARG A 532 3.01 14.25 -7.50
N ASP A 533 3.94 13.66 -8.26
CA ASP A 533 4.57 12.40 -7.91
C ASP A 533 5.42 12.54 -6.63
N GLN A 534 6.15 13.64 -6.48
CA GLN A 534 6.91 13.95 -5.27
C GLN A 534 6.00 14.11 -4.06
N TYR A 535 4.91 14.86 -4.19
CA TYR A 535 3.97 15.11 -3.08
C TYR A 535 3.19 13.85 -2.71
N ALA A 536 2.78 13.06 -3.70
CA ALA A 536 2.11 11.79 -3.47
C ALA A 536 3.03 10.79 -2.73
N ALA A 537 4.29 10.66 -3.17
CA ALA A 537 5.26 9.80 -2.52
C ALA A 537 5.55 10.24 -1.08
N ALA A 538 5.76 11.55 -0.86
CA ALA A 538 6.03 12.08 0.48
C ALA A 538 4.82 11.90 1.42
N LEU A 539 3.60 12.14 0.94
CA LEU A 539 2.38 11.93 1.71
C LEU A 539 2.20 10.44 2.07
N GLY A 540 2.47 9.53 1.12
CA GLY A 540 2.47 8.09 1.36
C GLY A 540 3.48 7.66 2.41
N HIS A 541 4.71 8.21 2.37
CA HIS A 541 5.74 7.95 3.38
C HIS A 541 5.33 8.45 4.76
N VAL A 542 4.77 9.65 4.88
CA VAL A 542 4.26 10.18 6.16
C VAL A 542 3.13 9.29 6.69
N ALA A 543 2.18 8.89 5.85
CA ALA A 543 1.08 8.00 6.25
C ALA A 543 1.60 6.65 6.75
N LEU A 544 2.53 6.04 6.01
CA LEU A 544 3.17 4.77 6.40
C LEU A 544 3.96 4.91 7.71
N HIS A 545 4.71 6.00 7.87
CA HIS A 545 5.45 6.27 9.11
C HIS A 545 4.52 6.40 10.32
N GLN A 546 3.40 7.11 10.18
CA GLN A 546 2.38 7.22 11.23
C GLN A 546 1.77 5.86 11.58
N GLN A 547 1.47 5.00 10.59
CA GLN A 547 0.97 3.65 10.82
C GLN A 547 1.99 2.78 11.58
N ILE A 548 3.26 2.85 11.20
CA ILE A 548 4.34 2.11 11.89
C ILE A 548 4.45 2.58 13.34
N LEU A 549 4.49 3.88 13.59
CA LEU A 549 4.55 4.44 14.95
C LEU A 549 3.35 3.99 15.78
N HIS A 550 2.15 4.04 15.25
CA HIS A 550 0.94 3.61 15.93
C HIS A 550 0.99 2.11 16.30
N LYS A 551 1.36 1.25 15.34
CA LYS A 551 1.53 -0.20 15.59
C LYS A 551 2.61 -0.49 16.64
N THR A 552 3.73 0.24 16.62
CA THR A 552 4.82 0.10 17.58
C THR A 552 4.35 0.51 18.98
N MET A 553 3.63 1.62 19.12
CA MET A 553 3.07 2.06 20.40
C MET A 553 2.08 1.04 20.98
N LEU A 554 1.21 0.46 20.14
CA LEU A 554 0.28 -0.60 20.57
C LEU A 554 1.03 -1.85 21.02
N HIS A 555 2.07 -2.23 20.29
CA HIS A 555 2.91 -3.38 20.63
C HIS A 555 3.64 -3.16 21.97
N ASP A 556 4.28 -2.00 22.15
CA ASP A 556 4.99 -1.66 23.38
C ASP A 556 4.06 -1.65 24.60
N ARG A 557 2.86 -1.09 24.42
CA ARG A 557 1.83 -1.13 25.48
C ARG A 557 1.44 -2.56 25.84
N SER A 558 1.21 -3.43 24.86
CA SER A 558 0.91 -4.84 25.09
C SER A 558 2.05 -5.57 25.81
N VAL A 559 3.30 -5.29 25.44
CA VAL A 559 4.48 -5.86 26.10
C VAL A 559 4.60 -5.37 27.54
N GLN A 560 4.39 -4.09 27.80
CA GLN A 560 4.41 -3.55 29.17
C GLN A 560 3.32 -4.13 30.06
N GLU A 561 2.10 -4.30 29.56
CA GLU A 561 1.00 -4.93 30.27
C GLU A 561 1.30 -6.39 30.63
N ARG A 562 1.89 -7.16 29.70
CA ARG A 562 2.35 -8.53 29.95
C ARG A 562 3.47 -8.58 30.98
N GLN A 563 4.45 -7.69 30.89
CA GLN A 563 5.55 -7.62 31.86
C GLN A 563 5.04 -7.25 33.27
N ALA A 564 4.07 -6.35 33.39
CA ALA A 564 3.49 -5.98 34.68
C ALA A 564 2.73 -7.18 35.31
N THR A 565 2.02 -7.95 34.50
CA THR A 565 1.33 -9.16 34.95
C THR A 565 2.33 -10.23 35.40
N ASN A 566 3.38 -10.47 34.64
CA ASN A 566 4.42 -11.43 35.00
C ASN A 566 5.15 -11.05 36.30
N ARG A 567 5.50 -9.78 36.50
CA ARG A 567 6.09 -9.31 37.74
C ARG A 567 5.18 -9.53 38.97
N ARG A 568 3.87 -9.35 38.81
CA ARG A 568 2.89 -9.64 39.87
C ARG A 568 2.86 -11.13 40.22
N ILE A 569 2.88 -11.99 39.24
CA ILE A 569 2.93 -13.46 39.42
C ILE A 569 4.24 -13.87 40.07
N GLU A 570 5.38 -13.33 39.65
CA GLU A 570 6.69 -13.60 40.26
C GLU A 570 6.75 -13.15 41.72
N ALA A 571 6.26 -11.98 42.04
CA ALA A 571 6.21 -11.48 43.42
C ALA A 571 5.29 -12.37 44.31
N LEU A 572 4.14 -12.83 43.81
CA LEU A 572 3.27 -13.77 44.47
C LEU A 572 3.95 -15.13 44.68
N SER A 573 4.77 -15.58 43.72
CA SER A 573 5.50 -16.84 43.77
C SER A 573 6.56 -16.87 44.86
N VAL A 574 7.33 -15.79 45.01
CA VAL A 574 8.38 -15.68 46.05
C VAL A 574 7.76 -15.62 47.43
N LEU A 575 6.68 -14.86 47.62
CA LEU A 575 5.97 -14.77 48.89
C LEU A 575 5.27 -16.09 49.25
N ALA A 576 4.70 -16.79 48.29
CA ALA A 576 4.05 -18.08 48.50
C ALA A 576 5.03 -19.17 48.98
N GLY A 577 6.29 -19.14 48.50
CA GLY A 577 7.31 -20.13 48.89
C GLY A 577 7.71 -20.06 50.36
N GLY A 578 7.96 -18.86 50.88
CA GLY A 578 8.30 -18.66 52.31
C GLY A 578 7.15 -18.91 53.27
N VAL A 579 6.01 -18.30 52.95
CA VAL A 579 4.80 -18.43 53.80
C VAL A 579 4.28 -19.87 53.83
N ALA A 580 4.42 -20.62 52.76
CA ALA A 580 3.92 -21.99 52.72
C ALA A 580 4.79 -22.98 53.57
N HIS A 581 6.07 -22.71 53.68
CA HIS A 581 6.94 -23.48 54.56
C HIS A 581 6.50 -23.30 56.02
N ASP A 582 6.26 -22.08 56.48
CA ASP A 582 5.87 -21.80 57.87
C ASP A 582 4.47 -22.33 58.17
N LEU A 583 3.57 -22.22 57.20
CA LEU A 583 2.21 -22.80 57.36
C LEU A 583 2.20 -24.32 57.33
N ASN A 584 3.05 -24.99 56.56
CA ASN A 584 3.14 -26.46 56.57
C ASN A 584 3.66 -26.97 57.91
N ASN A 585 4.62 -26.28 58.52
CA ASN A 585 5.13 -26.60 59.83
C ASN A 585 4.03 -26.50 60.92
N THR A 586 3.15 -25.51 60.78
CA THR A 586 2.02 -25.32 61.69
C THR A 586 0.89 -26.37 61.49
N LEU A 587 0.68 -26.78 60.22
CA LEU A 587 -0.42 -27.70 59.87
C LEU A 587 -0.06 -29.19 60.06
N GLY A 588 1.22 -29.56 60.03
CA GLY A 588 1.67 -30.95 60.25
C GLY A 588 1.11 -31.56 61.54
N PRO A 589 1.30 -30.91 62.71
CA PRO A 589 0.75 -31.33 63.98
C PRO A 589 -0.79 -31.42 64.03
N LEU A 590 -1.47 -30.44 63.33
CA LEU A 590 -2.95 -30.40 63.28
C LEU A 590 -3.59 -31.57 62.51
N VAL A 591 -2.83 -32.21 61.63
CA VAL A 591 -3.26 -33.41 60.89
C VAL A 591 -2.90 -34.70 61.65
N ALA A 592 -1.65 -34.80 62.08
CA ALA A 592 -1.07 -36.03 62.61
C ALA A 592 -1.54 -36.36 64.06
N LEU A 593 -1.65 -35.33 64.95
CA LEU A 593 -2.02 -35.55 66.34
C LEU A 593 -3.48 -35.97 66.47
N PRO A 594 -4.45 -35.39 65.81
CA PRO A 594 -5.86 -35.88 65.85
C PRO A 594 -5.98 -37.33 65.32
N GLU A 595 -5.20 -37.69 64.28
CA GLU A 595 -5.27 -39.06 63.75
C GLU A 595 -4.82 -40.10 64.75
N ILE A 596 -3.73 -39.83 65.42
CA ILE A 596 -3.23 -40.71 66.53
C ILE A 596 -4.23 -40.72 67.68
N ALA A 597 -4.76 -39.55 68.08
CA ALA A 597 -5.73 -39.46 69.13
C ALA A 597 -7.00 -40.23 68.82
N ILE A 598 -7.49 -40.22 67.61
CA ILE A 598 -8.68 -41.03 67.16
C ILE A 598 -8.38 -42.53 67.32
N GLU A 599 -7.20 -42.93 66.86
CA GLU A 599 -6.85 -44.37 67.00
C GLU A 599 -6.61 -44.81 68.42
N GLU A 600 -5.96 -43.99 69.25
CA GLU A 600 -5.78 -44.30 70.70
C GLU A 600 -7.13 -44.33 71.47
N LEU A 601 -7.97 -43.35 71.21
CA LEU A 601 -9.32 -43.27 71.80
C LEU A 601 -10.23 -44.43 71.35
N GLY A 602 -10.09 -44.85 70.07
CA GLY A 602 -10.84 -45.97 69.49
C GLY A 602 -10.52 -47.33 70.11
N ARG A 603 -9.34 -47.45 70.80
CA ARG A 603 -8.94 -48.66 71.55
C ARG A 603 -9.48 -48.75 72.99
N LEU A 604 -10.10 -47.66 73.47
CA LEU A 604 -10.71 -47.61 74.78
C LEU A 604 -12.07 -48.31 74.77
N THR A 605 -12.39 -49.08 75.85
CA THR A 605 -13.72 -49.65 76.06
C THR A 605 -14.42 -48.88 77.19
N PRO A 606 -15.16 -47.80 76.83
CA PRO A 606 -15.79 -46.93 77.81
C PRO A 606 -16.99 -47.56 78.46
N GLY A 607 -17.23 -47.21 79.74
CA GLY A 607 -18.47 -47.52 80.44
C GLY A 607 -19.68 -46.84 79.76
N PRO A 608 -20.87 -47.19 80.16
CA PRO A 608 -22.10 -46.68 79.55
C PRO A 608 -22.25 -45.15 79.57
N GLU A 609 -21.73 -44.49 80.64
CA GLU A 609 -21.78 -43.00 80.78
C GLU A 609 -20.76 -42.27 80.00
N ASP A 610 -19.58 -42.85 79.70
CA ASP A 610 -18.48 -42.20 79.01
C ASP A 610 -18.52 -42.30 77.45
N ARG A 611 -19.42 -43.16 76.91
CA ARG A 611 -19.55 -43.42 75.47
C ARG A 611 -19.91 -42.17 74.69
N GLN A 612 -20.82 -41.30 75.20
CA GLN A 612 -21.29 -40.13 74.56
C GLN A 612 -20.22 -39.06 74.53
N VAL A 613 -19.42 -38.90 75.59
CA VAL A 613 -18.30 -37.98 75.67
C VAL A 613 -17.20 -38.42 74.69
N LEU A 614 -16.85 -39.71 74.66
CA LEU A 614 -15.89 -40.26 73.77
C LEU A 614 -16.30 -40.07 72.30
N SER A 615 -17.57 -40.24 71.96
CA SER A 615 -18.04 -40.04 70.61
C SER A 615 -17.96 -38.59 70.19
N LEU A 616 -18.19 -37.62 71.06
CA LEU A 616 -18.01 -36.21 70.83
C LEU A 616 -16.53 -35.85 70.60
N VAL A 617 -15.66 -36.32 71.50
CA VAL A 617 -14.21 -36.08 71.36
C VAL A 617 -13.63 -36.65 70.01
N LEU A 618 -14.08 -37.85 69.65
CA LEU A 618 -13.73 -38.47 68.38
C LEU A 618 -14.23 -37.64 67.17
N ALA A 619 -15.45 -37.12 67.25
CA ALA A 619 -15.98 -36.24 66.21
C ALA A 619 -15.23 -34.91 66.10
N ASP A 620 -14.85 -34.29 67.24
CA ASP A 620 -14.05 -33.08 67.27
C ASP A 620 -12.65 -33.32 66.71
N MET A 621 -11.99 -34.42 67.02
CA MET A 621 -10.71 -34.81 66.48
C MET A 621 -10.76 -35.03 64.94
N GLN A 622 -11.86 -35.65 64.48
CA GLN A 622 -12.07 -35.83 63.03
C GLN A 622 -12.32 -34.49 62.36
N CYS A 623 -12.99 -33.54 62.97
CA CYS A 623 -13.20 -32.21 62.48
C CYS A 623 -11.87 -31.45 62.36
N ILE A 624 -11.03 -31.46 63.37
CA ILE A 624 -9.72 -30.83 63.41
C ILE A 624 -8.81 -31.44 62.31
N LYS A 625 -8.77 -32.79 62.24
CA LYS A 625 -8.01 -33.47 61.18
C LYS A 625 -8.47 -33.04 59.80
N SER A 626 -9.75 -33.01 59.54
CA SER A 626 -10.32 -32.61 58.24
C SER A 626 -10.01 -31.16 57.90
N ALA A 627 -10.06 -30.25 58.89
CA ALA A 627 -9.70 -28.85 58.68
C ALA A 627 -8.21 -28.68 58.36
N GLY A 628 -7.33 -29.41 59.07
CA GLY A 628 -5.89 -29.41 58.80
C GLY A 628 -5.54 -29.93 57.43
N VAL A 629 -6.19 -31.02 57.00
CA VAL A 629 -5.96 -31.58 55.65
C VAL A 629 -6.38 -30.61 54.55
N ARG A 630 -7.53 -29.93 54.73
CA ARG A 630 -7.99 -28.92 53.77
C ARG A 630 -7.02 -27.72 53.69
N ALA A 631 -6.56 -27.23 54.82
CA ALA A 631 -5.60 -26.12 54.85
C ALA A 631 -4.27 -26.49 54.19
N ALA A 632 -3.73 -27.68 54.47
CA ALA A 632 -2.53 -28.19 53.86
C ALA A 632 -2.70 -28.33 52.33
N GLN A 633 -3.87 -28.76 51.84
CA GLN A 633 -4.18 -28.86 50.45
C GLN A 633 -4.19 -27.47 49.78
N THR A 634 -4.80 -26.48 50.42
CA THR A 634 -4.84 -25.09 49.89
C THR A 634 -3.43 -24.50 49.76
N ILE A 635 -2.56 -24.75 50.73
CA ILE A 635 -1.17 -24.30 50.70
C ILE A 635 -0.40 -25.01 49.59
N LYS A 636 -0.62 -26.32 49.42
CA LYS A 636 0.00 -27.08 48.32
C LYS A 636 -0.45 -26.57 46.94
N ASP A 637 -1.70 -26.13 46.85
CA ASP A 637 -2.26 -25.49 45.67
C ASP A 637 -1.57 -24.16 45.38
N LEU A 638 -1.36 -23.32 46.36
CA LEU A 638 -0.67 -22.03 46.25
C LEU A 638 0.80 -22.22 45.83
N LEU A 639 1.49 -23.20 46.42
CA LEU A 639 2.88 -23.54 46.08
C LEU A 639 3.03 -24.03 44.65
N THR A 640 2.05 -24.75 44.12
CA THR A 640 2.06 -25.23 42.74
C THR A 640 2.00 -24.07 41.74
N LEU A 641 1.20 -23.02 42.01
CA LEU A 641 1.16 -21.78 41.25
C LEU A 641 2.48 -21.01 41.33
N GLY A 642 3.19 -21.07 42.49
CA GLY A 642 4.41 -20.32 42.73
C GLY A 642 5.71 -20.99 42.22
N ARG A 643 5.70 -22.27 41.91
CA ARG A 643 6.90 -23.06 41.51
C ARG A 643 6.92 -23.44 40.02
N GLN A 644 6.24 -22.69 39.16
CA GLN A 644 6.23 -22.95 37.71
C GLN A 644 7.65 -23.03 37.16
N GLY A 645 7.97 -24.10 36.41
CA GLY A 645 9.24 -24.25 35.69
C GLY A 645 10.40 -24.92 36.47
N ARG A 646 10.22 -25.36 37.76
CA ARG A 646 11.28 -26.01 38.56
C ARG A 646 11.14 -27.51 38.69
N SER A 647 10.04 -28.11 38.21
CA SER A 647 9.83 -29.55 38.30
C SER A 647 10.46 -30.29 37.13
N PRO A 648 11.18 -31.40 37.36
CA PRO A 648 11.73 -32.18 36.26
C PRO A 648 10.61 -32.77 35.41
N LYS A 649 10.72 -32.56 34.08
CA LYS A 649 9.78 -33.10 33.09
C LYS A 649 10.36 -34.35 32.47
N GLU A 650 9.53 -35.36 32.31
CA GLU A 650 9.91 -36.65 31.70
C GLU A 650 8.96 -36.95 30.52
N SER A 651 9.44 -37.79 29.57
CA SER A 651 8.60 -38.23 28.45
C SER A 651 7.62 -39.31 28.93
N LEU A 652 6.36 -38.95 29.01
CA LEU A 652 5.28 -39.75 29.60
C LEU A 652 4.10 -39.91 28.65
N ASP A 653 3.41 -41.02 28.70
CA ASP A 653 2.18 -41.24 27.97
C ASP A 653 0.99 -40.60 28.72
N LEU A 654 0.31 -39.65 28.05
CA LEU A 654 -0.85 -38.95 28.62
C LEU A 654 -1.99 -39.90 28.98
N ASN A 655 -2.24 -40.94 28.20
CA ASN A 655 -3.23 -41.96 28.50
C ASN A 655 -2.95 -42.61 29.87
N ARG A 656 -1.73 -42.96 30.13
CA ARG A 656 -1.28 -43.55 31.39
C ARG A 656 -1.41 -42.60 32.55
N ILE A 657 -1.02 -41.33 32.38
CA ILE A 657 -1.17 -40.31 33.44
C ILE A 657 -2.64 -40.16 33.83
N VAL A 658 -3.54 -40.11 32.84
CA VAL A 658 -4.99 -39.94 33.06
C VAL A 658 -5.57 -41.19 33.69
N GLU A 659 -5.25 -42.38 33.19
CA GLU A 659 -5.80 -43.65 33.74
C GLU A 659 -5.38 -43.91 35.20
N GLN A 660 -4.07 -43.80 35.45
CA GLN A 660 -3.54 -44.05 36.80
C GLN A 660 -3.87 -42.93 37.78
N GLY A 661 -3.76 -41.66 37.32
CA GLY A 661 -3.98 -40.48 38.14
C GLY A 661 -5.44 -40.33 38.59
N LEU A 662 -6.37 -40.80 37.75
CA LEU A 662 -7.79 -40.71 38.06
C LEU A 662 -8.42 -41.97 38.75
N ALA A 663 -7.69 -43.07 38.83
CA ALA A 663 -8.22 -44.32 39.41
C ALA A 663 -8.84 -44.14 40.81
N ASP A 664 -8.14 -43.46 41.70
CA ASP A 664 -8.63 -43.20 43.07
C ASP A 664 -9.67 -42.07 43.17
N PRO A 665 -9.49 -40.92 42.49
CA PRO A 665 -10.51 -39.88 42.41
C PRO A 665 -11.86 -40.40 41.89
N LEU A 666 -11.86 -41.18 40.81
CA LEU A 666 -13.11 -41.72 40.24
C LEU A 666 -13.77 -42.75 41.15
N ARG A 667 -12.98 -43.58 41.83
CA ARG A 667 -13.49 -44.54 42.83
C ARG A 667 -14.19 -43.85 44.02
N ARG A 668 -13.65 -42.72 44.48
CA ARG A 668 -14.24 -41.88 45.51
C ARG A 668 -15.53 -41.21 45.06
N LEU A 669 -15.55 -40.66 43.83
CA LEU A 669 -16.72 -40.03 43.22
C LEU A 669 -17.89 -40.99 43.07
N GLY A 670 -17.66 -42.23 42.65
CA GLY A 670 -18.69 -43.26 42.54
C GLY A 670 -19.34 -43.65 43.90
N LYS A 671 -18.59 -43.48 45.03
CA LYS A 671 -19.13 -43.66 46.38
C LYS A 671 -19.93 -42.48 46.89
N VAL A 672 -19.57 -41.27 46.50
CA VAL A 672 -20.18 -40.01 46.99
C VAL A 672 -21.40 -39.63 46.12
N SER A 673 -21.36 -39.89 44.85
CA SER A 673 -22.41 -39.53 43.87
C SER A 673 -22.79 -40.73 43.00
N PRO A 674 -23.60 -41.68 43.52
CA PRO A 674 -23.98 -42.90 42.81
C PRO A 674 -24.80 -42.71 41.53
N SER A 675 -25.39 -41.51 41.36
CA SER A 675 -26.18 -41.11 40.18
C SER A 675 -25.35 -40.44 39.06
N LEU A 676 -24.03 -40.31 39.25
CA LEU A 676 -23.12 -39.74 38.30
C LEU A 676 -22.60 -40.83 37.33
N GLU A 677 -22.92 -40.69 36.05
CA GLU A 677 -22.37 -41.57 35.00
C GLU A 677 -20.98 -41.03 34.58
N VAL A 678 -19.94 -41.81 34.84
CA VAL A 678 -18.58 -41.43 34.47
C VAL A 678 -18.07 -42.32 33.32
N THR A 679 -17.65 -41.71 32.25
CA THR A 679 -17.11 -42.39 31.07
C THR A 679 -15.68 -41.94 30.82
N LEU A 680 -14.77 -42.90 30.69
CA LEU A 680 -13.37 -42.70 30.38
C LEU A 680 -13.10 -43.26 28.97
N GLU A 681 -12.78 -42.38 28.02
CA GLU A 681 -12.50 -42.69 26.62
C GLU A 681 -11.04 -42.36 26.29
N LEU A 682 -10.16 -43.34 26.33
CA LEU A 682 -8.75 -43.15 26.02
C LEU A 682 -8.48 -43.40 24.53
N ALA A 683 -7.58 -42.60 23.96
CA ALA A 683 -7.13 -42.78 22.57
C ALA A 683 -6.43 -44.12 22.36
N THR A 684 -6.58 -44.69 21.18
CA THR A 684 -6.05 -46.01 20.82
C THR A 684 -4.53 -46.04 20.54
N GLY A 685 -3.85 -44.89 20.67
CA GLY A 685 -2.38 -44.76 20.44
C GLY A 685 -1.68 -44.15 21.64
N SER A 686 -0.35 -44.28 21.71
CA SER A 686 0.44 -43.63 22.76
C SER A 686 0.55 -42.15 22.46
N LEU A 687 0.22 -41.30 23.43
CA LEU A 687 0.25 -39.85 23.39
C LEU A 687 1.42 -39.35 24.27
N VAL A 688 2.64 -39.41 23.76
CA VAL A 688 3.82 -39.05 24.54
C VAL A 688 4.01 -37.54 24.59
N ILE A 689 4.08 -37.01 25.82
CA ILE A 689 4.30 -35.60 26.11
C ILE A 689 5.48 -35.43 27.07
N LEU A 690 6.14 -34.30 27.05
CA LEU A 690 7.19 -33.94 28.01
C LEU A 690 6.52 -33.29 29.22
N ALA A 691 6.37 -34.04 30.30
CA ALA A 691 5.52 -33.61 31.43
C ALA A 691 6.09 -33.95 32.80
N ALA A 692 5.71 -33.15 33.78
CA ALA A 692 5.79 -33.53 35.21
C ALA A 692 4.49 -34.25 35.56
N GLU A 693 4.54 -35.58 35.81
CA GLU A 693 3.37 -36.44 36.02
C GLU A 693 2.42 -35.91 37.09
N ALA A 694 2.98 -35.51 38.22
CA ALA A 694 2.18 -34.98 39.34
C ALA A 694 1.41 -33.73 39.00
N HIS A 695 1.94 -32.85 38.17
CA HIS A 695 1.32 -31.60 37.75
C HIS A 695 0.16 -31.85 36.77
N VAL A 696 0.38 -32.69 35.75
CA VAL A 696 -0.67 -33.04 34.78
C VAL A 696 -1.80 -33.83 35.47
N THR A 697 -1.48 -34.82 36.31
CA THR A 697 -2.46 -35.53 37.13
C THR A 697 -3.31 -34.58 37.95
N ARG A 698 -2.69 -33.59 38.59
CA ARG A 698 -3.36 -32.58 39.39
C ARG A 698 -4.29 -31.70 38.58
N ALA A 699 -3.84 -31.25 37.41
CA ALA A 699 -4.66 -30.46 36.50
C ALA A 699 -5.93 -31.21 36.08
N VAL A 700 -5.78 -32.47 35.67
CA VAL A 700 -6.92 -33.31 35.28
C VAL A 700 -7.84 -33.60 36.45
N THR A 701 -7.29 -33.90 37.65
CA THR A 701 -8.06 -34.10 38.85
C THR A 701 -8.86 -32.87 39.26
N ASN A 702 -8.29 -31.67 39.11
CA ASN A 702 -9.03 -30.42 39.36
C ASN A 702 -10.19 -30.25 38.39
N LEU A 703 -10.01 -30.55 37.10
CA LEU A 703 -11.09 -30.50 36.11
C LEU A 703 -12.20 -31.49 36.44
N VAL A 704 -11.85 -32.72 36.81
CA VAL A 704 -12.81 -33.78 37.18
C VAL A 704 -13.58 -33.40 38.45
N SER A 705 -12.89 -32.85 39.45
CA SER A 705 -13.52 -32.36 40.69
C SER A 705 -14.49 -31.21 40.42
N ASN A 706 -14.07 -30.23 39.64
CA ASN A 706 -14.91 -29.07 39.24
C ASN A 706 -16.16 -29.53 38.47
N ALA A 707 -15.99 -30.49 37.56
CA ALA A 707 -17.08 -31.06 36.77
C ALA A 707 -18.09 -31.80 37.68
N ALA A 708 -17.61 -32.64 38.61
CA ALA A 708 -18.45 -33.32 39.55
C ALA A 708 -19.21 -32.34 40.48
N GLU A 709 -18.53 -31.30 40.91
CA GLU A 709 -19.14 -30.24 41.72
C GLU A 709 -20.19 -29.44 40.96
N ALA A 710 -19.97 -29.18 39.65
CA ALA A 710 -20.92 -28.48 38.78
C ALA A 710 -22.19 -29.31 38.52
N ILE A 711 -22.09 -30.63 38.48
CA ILE A 711 -23.23 -31.54 38.37
C ILE A 711 -24.00 -31.64 39.72
N GLY A 712 -23.29 -31.63 40.83
CA GLY A 712 -23.89 -31.72 42.15
C GLY A 712 -24.39 -33.12 42.53
N THR A 713 -25.51 -33.23 43.27
CA THR A 713 -26.07 -34.51 43.75
C THR A 713 -27.09 -35.12 42.79
N GLY A 714 -27.39 -34.46 41.68
CA GLY A 714 -28.36 -34.91 40.69
C GLY A 714 -27.80 -35.95 39.69
N PRO A 715 -28.64 -36.50 38.83
CA PRO A 715 -28.13 -37.32 37.71
C PRO A 715 -27.39 -36.47 36.72
N GLY A 716 -26.21 -36.94 36.30
CA GLY A 716 -25.38 -36.22 35.33
C GLY A 716 -24.34 -37.11 34.68
N ARG A 717 -23.70 -36.61 33.65
CA ARG A 717 -22.65 -37.34 32.92
C ARG A 717 -21.36 -36.54 32.95
N LEU A 718 -20.27 -37.24 33.20
CA LEU A 718 -18.89 -36.78 33.16
C LEU A 718 -18.15 -37.63 32.17
N VAL A 719 -17.65 -37.02 31.10
CA VAL A 719 -16.87 -37.71 30.06
C VAL A 719 -15.44 -37.17 30.08
N ILE A 720 -14.47 -38.08 30.24
CA ILE A 720 -13.05 -37.74 30.16
C ILE A 720 -12.50 -38.44 28.93
N ARG A 721 -11.90 -37.66 28.01
CA ARG A 721 -11.40 -38.17 26.73
C ARG A 721 -9.98 -37.74 26.50
N THR A 722 -9.14 -38.68 26.06
CA THR A 722 -7.82 -38.33 25.50
C THR A 722 -7.87 -38.46 23.98
N GLY A 723 -7.07 -37.66 23.25
CA GLY A 723 -7.05 -37.68 21.81
C GLY A 723 -5.81 -37.07 21.21
N LEU A 724 -5.68 -37.25 19.88
CA LEU A 724 -4.68 -36.58 19.05
C LEU A 724 -5.38 -35.49 18.24
N ALA A 725 -4.95 -34.25 18.41
CA ALA A 725 -5.41 -33.14 17.57
C ALA A 725 -4.31 -32.74 16.59
N ARG A 726 -4.66 -32.65 15.29
CA ARG A 726 -3.82 -32.14 14.23
C ARG A 726 -4.47 -30.89 13.67
N LEU A 727 -3.88 -29.75 13.95
CA LEU A 727 -4.39 -28.45 13.54
C LEU A 727 -3.59 -27.96 12.32
N ALA A 728 -4.26 -27.79 11.19
CA ALA A 728 -3.68 -27.20 9.99
C ALA A 728 -3.70 -25.66 10.06
N ASP A 729 -4.76 -25.12 10.68
CA ASP A 729 -4.96 -23.68 10.89
C ASP A 729 -5.06 -23.38 12.40
N PRO A 730 -4.80 -22.14 12.84
CA PRO A 730 -4.98 -21.75 14.22
C PRO A 730 -6.42 -22.00 14.70
N LEU A 731 -6.58 -22.71 15.79
CA LEU A 731 -7.88 -22.91 16.43
C LEU A 731 -8.19 -21.70 17.32
N MET A 732 -9.24 -20.97 16.96
CA MET A 732 -9.73 -19.81 17.72
C MET A 732 -10.71 -20.27 18.78
N GLY A 733 -10.28 -20.36 20.02
CA GLY A 733 -11.07 -20.73 21.19
C GLY A 733 -10.88 -19.73 22.34
N TYR A 734 -10.89 -20.23 23.59
CA TYR A 734 -10.52 -19.39 24.75
C TYR A 734 -9.09 -18.86 24.62
N GLU A 735 -8.18 -19.70 24.15
CA GLU A 735 -6.86 -19.30 23.68
C GLU A 735 -6.72 -19.65 22.20
N THR A 736 -5.90 -18.93 21.48
CA THR A 736 -5.54 -19.31 20.13
C THR A 736 -4.50 -20.44 20.18
N VAL A 737 -4.86 -21.63 19.72
CA VAL A 737 -3.96 -22.79 19.64
C VAL A 737 -3.31 -22.75 18.25
N PRO A 738 -1.97 -22.59 18.14
CA PRO A 738 -1.27 -22.55 16.86
C PRO A 738 -1.41 -23.88 16.07
N PRO A 739 -1.16 -23.87 14.76
CA PRO A 739 -1.06 -25.08 13.96
C PRO A 739 0.00 -26.03 14.53
N GLY A 740 -0.31 -27.32 14.61
CA GLY A 740 0.59 -28.31 15.17
C GLY A 740 -0.09 -29.62 15.54
N GLU A 741 0.69 -30.57 16.06
CA GLU A 741 0.19 -31.85 16.60
C GLU A 741 0.21 -31.81 18.13
N TYR A 742 -0.95 -32.11 18.74
CA TYR A 742 -1.14 -32.03 20.16
C TYR A 742 -1.78 -33.30 20.71
N ALA A 743 -1.27 -33.78 21.85
CA ALA A 743 -1.99 -34.68 22.71
C ALA A 743 -3.05 -33.89 23.49
N THR A 744 -4.27 -34.32 23.49
CA THR A 744 -5.36 -33.61 24.17
C THR A 744 -5.96 -34.46 25.30
N VAL A 745 -6.38 -33.78 26.37
CA VAL A 745 -7.28 -34.33 27.37
C VAL A 745 -8.44 -33.39 27.56
N SER A 746 -9.65 -33.89 27.36
CA SER A 746 -10.89 -33.15 27.56
C SER A 746 -11.73 -33.71 28.68
N VAL A 747 -12.31 -32.82 29.47
CA VAL A 747 -13.27 -33.15 30.56
C VAL A 747 -14.54 -32.39 30.27
N SER A 748 -15.61 -33.14 30.03
CA SER A 748 -16.93 -32.63 29.69
C SER A 748 -17.95 -33.04 30.74
N ASP A 749 -18.71 -32.10 31.22
CA ASP A 749 -19.77 -32.28 32.21
C ASP A 749 -21.14 -31.79 31.69
N THR A 750 -22.20 -32.27 32.29
CA THR A 750 -23.57 -31.82 32.07
C THR A 750 -24.08 -30.95 33.21
N GLY A 751 -23.19 -30.23 33.87
CA GLY A 751 -23.51 -29.41 35.05
C GLY A 751 -24.15 -28.05 34.68
N ALA A 752 -24.11 -27.13 35.65
CA ALA A 752 -24.75 -25.81 35.52
C ALA A 752 -24.20 -24.92 34.44
N GLY A 753 -22.98 -25.17 33.92
CA GLY A 753 -22.30 -24.33 32.91
C GLY A 753 -21.83 -22.98 33.44
N ILE A 754 -21.12 -22.24 32.60
CA ILE A 754 -20.49 -20.94 32.92
C ILE A 754 -21.11 -19.86 32.04
N PRO A 755 -21.57 -18.72 32.58
CA PRO A 755 -22.06 -17.59 31.80
C PRO A 755 -20.92 -16.94 30.96
N ALA A 756 -21.24 -16.44 29.77
CA ALA A 756 -20.27 -15.85 28.86
C ALA A 756 -19.43 -14.72 29.48
N GLY A 757 -20.04 -13.86 30.33
CA GLY A 757 -19.32 -12.75 31.00
C GLY A 757 -18.33 -13.19 32.09
N GLU A 758 -18.25 -14.48 32.42
CA GLU A 758 -17.34 -15.01 33.44
C GLU A 758 -16.23 -15.88 32.83
N ILE A 759 -16.36 -16.26 31.56
CA ILE A 759 -15.41 -17.14 30.87
C ILE A 759 -13.99 -16.58 30.94
N GLU A 760 -13.82 -15.27 30.76
CA GLU A 760 -12.50 -14.63 30.81
C GLU A 760 -11.85 -14.68 32.21
N ARG A 761 -12.66 -14.79 33.25
CA ARG A 761 -12.24 -14.68 34.64
C ARG A 761 -12.08 -16.02 35.38
N VAL A 762 -12.57 -17.13 34.80
CA VAL A 762 -12.57 -18.43 35.51
C VAL A 762 -11.18 -18.96 35.85
N PHE A 763 -10.13 -18.49 35.15
CA PHE A 763 -8.75 -18.84 35.42
C PHE A 763 -8.01 -17.84 36.33
N GLU A 764 -8.69 -16.75 36.77
CA GLU A 764 -8.12 -15.83 37.78
C GLU A 764 -7.96 -16.55 39.12
N PRO A 765 -6.79 -16.46 39.80
CA PRO A 765 -6.64 -17.01 41.14
C PRO A 765 -7.68 -16.47 42.12
N PHE A 766 -8.22 -17.33 42.97
CA PHE A 766 -9.26 -17.04 43.99
C PHE A 766 -10.64 -16.70 43.40
N PHE A 767 -10.84 -16.77 42.12
CA PHE A 767 -12.16 -16.61 41.52
C PHE A 767 -13.04 -17.83 41.80
N SER A 768 -14.17 -17.66 42.52
CA SER A 768 -15.15 -18.70 42.87
C SER A 768 -16.54 -18.12 43.01
N ARG A 769 -17.54 -18.81 42.50
CA ARG A 769 -18.98 -18.45 42.67
C ARG A 769 -19.56 -18.89 44.00
N LYS A 770 -18.86 -19.71 44.75
CA LYS A 770 -19.37 -20.26 46.02
C LYS A 770 -19.22 -19.23 47.15
N ARG A 771 -20.28 -19.02 47.93
CA ARG A 771 -20.25 -18.15 49.10
C ARG A 771 -19.48 -18.83 50.22
N VAL A 772 -18.76 -18.05 51.01
CA VAL A 772 -18.08 -18.51 52.24
C VAL A 772 -19.10 -19.15 53.17
N GLY A 773 -19.01 -20.48 53.41
CA GLY A 773 -19.85 -21.21 54.33
C GLY A 773 -20.38 -22.60 53.87
N GLU A 774 -20.52 -22.85 52.55
CA GLU A 774 -20.96 -24.14 52.03
C GLU A 774 -19.85 -24.75 51.16
N GLN A 775 -19.13 -25.77 51.67
CA GLN A 775 -18.06 -26.52 50.95
C GLN A 775 -17.23 -25.65 49.97
N SER A 776 -16.57 -24.63 50.53
CA SER A 776 -15.86 -23.60 49.78
C SER A 776 -14.63 -24.20 49.08
N GLY A 777 -14.59 -24.19 47.73
CA GLY A 777 -13.35 -24.42 46.97
C GLY A 777 -12.45 -23.20 47.10
N SER A 778 -11.13 -23.41 47.09
CA SER A 778 -10.09 -22.36 47.21
C SER A 778 -10.07 -21.32 46.07
N GLY A 779 -10.80 -21.56 44.97
CA GLY A 779 -10.75 -20.74 43.74
C GLY A 779 -9.41 -20.82 43.00
N LEU A 780 -8.56 -21.76 43.39
CA LEU A 780 -7.22 -21.97 42.80
C LEU A 780 -7.20 -23.07 41.74
N GLY A 781 -8.21 -23.96 41.71
CA GLY A 781 -8.20 -25.15 40.87
C GLY A 781 -8.02 -24.89 39.39
N LEU A 782 -8.80 -23.96 38.80
CA LEU A 782 -8.69 -23.62 37.40
C LEU A 782 -7.43 -22.77 37.07
N ALA A 783 -7.00 -21.91 37.97
CA ALA A 783 -5.72 -21.21 37.86
C ALA A 783 -4.53 -22.19 37.80
N ILE A 784 -4.58 -23.28 38.57
CA ILE A 784 -3.59 -24.35 38.52
C ILE A 784 -3.65 -25.08 37.16
N VAL A 785 -4.87 -25.38 36.67
CA VAL A 785 -5.02 -26.02 35.34
C VAL A 785 -4.37 -25.20 34.23
N HIS A 786 -4.65 -23.90 34.22
CA HIS A 786 -4.06 -22.97 33.26
C HIS A 786 -2.53 -22.89 33.42
N GLY A 787 -2.05 -22.75 34.66
CA GLY A 787 -0.64 -22.70 34.99
C GLY A 787 0.11 -23.97 34.54
N VAL A 788 -0.46 -25.14 34.78
CA VAL A 788 0.13 -26.42 34.35
C VAL A 788 0.15 -26.53 32.83
N ALA A 789 -0.91 -26.14 32.13
CA ALA A 789 -0.90 -26.12 30.67
C ALA A 789 0.24 -25.24 30.14
N LYS A 790 0.41 -24.05 30.69
CA LYS A 790 1.48 -23.10 30.28
C LYS A 790 2.86 -23.58 30.65
N GLU A 791 3.04 -24.18 31.79
CA GLU A 791 4.31 -24.81 32.21
C GLU A 791 4.77 -25.87 31.19
N HIS A 792 3.82 -26.58 30.58
CA HIS A 792 4.08 -27.64 29.60
C HIS A 792 3.96 -27.17 28.15
N GLU A 793 4.08 -25.87 27.89
CA GLU A 793 3.99 -25.25 26.56
C GLU A 793 2.66 -25.56 25.85
N GLY A 794 1.64 -25.87 26.64
CA GLY A 794 0.31 -26.23 26.17
C GLY A 794 -0.66 -25.06 26.17
N PHE A 795 -1.89 -25.38 25.73
CA PHE A 795 -3.00 -24.43 25.60
C PHE A 795 -4.24 -24.98 26.26
N VAL A 796 -5.15 -24.07 26.64
CA VAL A 796 -6.44 -24.41 27.22
C VAL A 796 -7.55 -23.88 26.33
N ASP A 797 -8.52 -24.74 26.04
CA ASP A 797 -9.77 -24.34 25.42
C ASP A 797 -10.95 -24.63 26.33
N LEU A 798 -11.97 -23.78 26.27
CA LEU A 798 -13.16 -23.82 27.12
C LEU A 798 -14.41 -23.55 26.30
N THR A 799 -15.32 -24.51 26.34
CA THR A 799 -16.67 -24.35 25.76
C THR A 799 -17.70 -24.58 26.86
N SER A 800 -18.54 -23.58 27.13
CA SER A 800 -19.57 -23.67 28.17
C SER A 800 -20.78 -22.82 27.84
N ALA A 801 -21.94 -23.27 28.28
CA ALA A 801 -23.16 -22.48 28.24
C ALA A 801 -24.04 -22.80 29.46
N PRO A 802 -24.72 -21.81 30.05
CA PRO A 802 -25.59 -22.02 31.20
C PRO A 802 -26.63 -23.15 30.96
N GLY A 803 -26.69 -24.12 31.87
CA GLY A 803 -27.58 -25.27 31.82
C GLY A 803 -27.25 -26.35 30.76
N LYS A 804 -26.14 -26.20 30.02
CA LYS A 804 -25.68 -27.17 28.99
C LYS A 804 -24.39 -27.89 29.39
N GLY A 805 -23.81 -27.55 30.56
CA GLY A 805 -22.53 -28.06 31.00
C GLY A 805 -21.32 -27.33 30.48
N THR A 806 -20.12 -27.90 30.74
CA THR A 806 -18.83 -27.32 30.40
C THR A 806 -17.92 -28.39 29.82
N THR A 807 -17.10 -27.99 28.84
CA THR A 807 -16.02 -28.83 28.32
C THR A 807 -14.73 -28.02 28.40
N PHE A 808 -13.76 -28.52 29.13
CA PHE A 808 -12.39 -28.05 29.13
C PHE A 808 -11.53 -29.00 28.31
N THR A 809 -10.66 -28.46 27.47
CA THR A 809 -9.70 -29.21 26.69
C THR A 809 -8.29 -28.64 26.87
N LEU A 810 -7.38 -29.49 27.30
CA LEU A 810 -5.95 -29.17 27.41
C LEU A 810 -5.22 -29.73 26.20
N TYR A 811 -4.38 -28.92 25.59
CA TYR A 811 -3.52 -29.27 24.42
C TYR A 811 -2.08 -29.30 24.89
N PHE A 812 -1.38 -30.43 24.75
CA PHE A 812 0.03 -30.57 25.06
C PHE A 812 0.82 -30.94 23.81
N PRO A 813 1.93 -30.25 23.51
CA PRO A 813 2.78 -30.62 22.38
C PRO A 813 3.27 -32.07 22.47
N LEU A 814 3.16 -32.81 21.35
CA LEU A 814 3.69 -34.17 21.28
C LEU A 814 5.23 -34.15 21.25
N THR A 815 5.83 -35.15 21.90
CA THR A 815 7.27 -35.39 21.79
C THR A 815 7.58 -36.74 21.16
N SER A 816 8.65 -36.82 20.38
CA SER A 816 9.14 -38.07 19.77
C SER A 816 10.07 -38.85 20.66
N ALA A 817 10.34 -38.39 21.89
CA ALA A 817 11.22 -39.10 22.81
C ALA A 817 10.55 -40.37 23.38
N PRO A 818 11.27 -41.48 23.57
CA PRO A 818 10.69 -42.72 24.08
C PRO A 818 10.17 -42.56 25.52
N SER A 819 8.99 -43.11 25.83
CA SER A 819 8.39 -43.10 27.16
C SER A 819 9.19 -44.04 28.11
N ARG A 820 9.43 -43.55 29.34
CA ARG A 820 10.16 -44.30 30.33
C ARG A 820 9.27 -45.39 30.99
N VAL A 821 9.75 -46.61 31.10
CA VAL A 821 9.04 -47.75 31.75
C VAL A 821 9.41 -47.81 33.22
N ASP A 822 8.41 -48.09 34.03
CA ASP A 822 8.32 -48.04 35.49
C ASP A 822 9.56 -48.47 36.31
N SER A 823 9.82 -47.72 37.40
CA SER A 823 10.49 -48.22 38.59
C SER A 823 9.45 -48.55 39.67
N VAL A 824 9.53 -49.74 40.20
CA VAL A 824 8.62 -50.29 41.25
C VAL A 824 8.70 -49.45 42.52
N ALA A 825 7.57 -49.08 43.10
CA ALA A 825 7.50 -48.40 44.39
C ALA A 825 8.07 -49.25 45.52
N PRO A 826 8.89 -48.69 46.46
CA PRO A 826 9.43 -49.45 47.58
C PRO A 826 8.34 -49.81 48.57
N SER A 827 8.26 -51.09 48.97
CA SER A 827 7.37 -51.54 49.99
C SER A 827 7.82 -51.05 51.38
N LEU A 828 6.86 -50.60 52.22
CA LEU A 828 7.09 -50.16 53.57
C LEU A 828 7.65 -51.33 54.43
N VAL A 829 8.90 -51.22 54.81
CA VAL A 829 9.52 -52.18 55.72
C VAL A 829 9.28 -51.73 57.16
N ARG A 830 8.54 -52.53 57.91
CA ARG A 830 8.36 -52.35 59.34
C ARG A 830 9.40 -53.18 60.08
N GLY A 831 10.20 -52.56 60.99
CA GLY A 831 11.20 -53.26 61.85
C GLY A 831 11.63 -52.37 62.99
N PRO A 832 12.22 -52.96 64.07
CA PRO A 832 12.73 -52.18 65.20
C PRO A 832 14.01 -51.43 64.80
N ALA A 833 13.85 -50.22 64.36
CA ALA A 833 14.95 -49.30 64.10
C ALA A 833 14.95 -48.17 65.12
N ARG A 834 16.12 -47.64 65.42
CA ARG A 834 16.28 -46.53 66.35
C ARG A 834 16.58 -45.27 65.60
N ILE A 835 15.70 -44.25 65.74
CA ILE A 835 15.74 -43.01 64.95
C ILE A 835 16.06 -41.81 65.86
N LEU A 836 17.01 -41.01 65.47
CA LEU A 836 17.25 -39.71 66.08
C LEU A 836 16.59 -38.61 65.25
N VAL A 837 15.75 -37.82 65.85
CA VAL A 837 15.09 -36.62 65.22
C VAL A 837 15.74 -35.39 65.83
N VAL A 838 16.15 -34.48 64.94
CA VAL A 838 16.74 -33.21 65.30
C VAL A 838 15.87 -32.10 64.71
N ASP A 839 15.18 -31.35 65.53
CA ASP A 839 14.21 -30.34 65.15
C ASP A 839 14.10 -29.31 66.31
N ASP A 840 14.33 -28.03 66.01
CA ASP A 840 14.34 -26.97 66.99
C ASP A 840 12.91 -26.52 67.41
N ASP A 841 11.88 -26.94 66.65
CA ASP A 841 10.50 -26.76 67.07
C ASP A 841 10.04 -27.90 68.02
N PRO A 842 9.78 -27.60 69.30
CA PRO A 842 9.39 -28.65 70.26
C PRO A 842 8.05 -29.36 69.93
N ILE A 843 7.20 -28.70 69.13
CA ILE A 843 5.93 -29.28 68.67
C ILE A 843 6.16 -30.29 67.57
N GLN A 844 7.00 -29.95 66.59
CA GLN A 844 7.38 -30.83 65.48
C GLN A 844 8.15 -32.04 66.01
N GLY A 845 9.15 -31.85 66.87
CA GLY A 845 9.89 -32.93 67.52
C GLY A 845 9.02 -33.89 68.32
N ARG A 846 8.04 -33.39 69.09
CA ARG A 846 7.03 -34.22 69.82
C ARG A 846 6.11 -34.98 68.86
N THR A 847 5.70 -34.31 67.77
CA THR A 847 4.85 -34.94 66.75
C THR A 847 5.58 -36.07 66.07
N ALA A 848 6.82 -35.81 65.59
CA ALA A 848 7.67 -36.82 64.97
C ALA A 848 7.94 -38.03 65.86
N ARG A 849 8.23 -37.77 67.18
CA ARG A 849 8.40 -38.82 68.17
C ARG A 849 7.13 -39.67 68.29
N ARG A 850 5.95 -39.06 68.38
CA ARG A 850 4.69 -39.79 68.55
C ARG A 850 4.30 -40.60 67.32
N VAL A 851 4.48 -40.03 66.13
CA VAL A 851 4.22 -40.69 64.81
C VAL A 851 5.14 -41.92 64.67
N LEU A 852 6.42 -41.69 64.82
CA LEU A 852 7.42 -42.77 64.63
C LEU A 852 7.31 -43.88 65.68
N LYS A 853 7.01 -43.54 66.91
CA LYS A 853 6.68 -44.56 67.96
C LYS A 853 5.44 -45.37 67.63
N HIS A 854 4.40 -44.72 67.11
CA HIS A 854 3.17 -45.36 66.65
C HIS A 854 3.46 -46.34 65.49
N LEU A 855 4.46 -46.06 64.63
CA LEU A 855 4.93 -46.93 63.55
C LEU A 855 5.84 -48.06 64.08
N GLY A 856 6.19 -48.10 65.36
CA GLY A 856 6.94 -49.15 65.98
C GLY A 856 8.44 -48.91 66.10
N TYR A 857 8.91 -47.65 65.89
CA TYR A 857 10.33 -47.27 66.02
C TYR A 857 10.74 -46.82 67.40
N GLU A 858 12.00 -46.98 67.81
CA GLU A 858 12.56 -46.31 69.00
C GLU A 858 13.04 -44.93 68.60
N VAL A 859 12.63 -43.86 69.28
CA VAL A 859 12.84 -42.49 68.81
C VAL A 859 13.34 -41.63 69.97
N ASP A 860 14.51 -41.05 69.75
CA ASP A 860 15.06 -39.95 70.51
C ASP A 860 14.90 -38.61 69.74
N VAL A 861 14.58 -37.56 70.44
CA VAL A 861 14.35 -36.23 69.86
C VAL A 861 15.28 -35.26 70.58
N VAL A 862 15.99 -34.43 69.83
CA VAL A 862 16.85 -33.35 70.33
C VAL A 862 16.54 -32.06 69.64
N GLU A 863 16.66 -30.94 70.32
CA GLU A 863 16.28 -29.60 69.84
C GLU A 863 17.42 -28.83 69.20
N SER A 864 18.63 -29.42 69.09
CA SER A 864 19.79 -28.77 68.51
C SER A 864 20.78 -29.73 67.83
N GLY A 865 21.48 -29.26 66.83
CA GLY A 865 22.53 -30.01 66.13
C GLY A 865 23.72 -30.36 67.08
N ALA A 866 24.04 -29.48 68.00
CA ALA A 866 25.11 -29.68 68.97
C ALA A 866 24.76 -30.86 69.85
N ARG A 867 23.52 -30.98 70.32
CA ARG A 867 23.09 -32.15 71.16
C ARG A 867 23.04 -33.45 70.35
N ALA A 868 22.63 -33.35 69.08
CA ALA A 868 22.69 -34.52 68.21
C ALA A 868 24.12 -35.05 68.02
N LEU A 869 25.08 -34.16 67.79
CA LEU A 869 26.51 -34.54 67.69
C LEU A 869 27.05 -35.14 68.96
N GLU A 870 26.64 -34.64 70.14
CA GLU A 870 27.04 -35.20 71.38
C GLU A 870 26.56 -36.66 71.57
N LEU A 871 25.31 -36.96 71.15
CA LEU A 871 24.76 -38.33 71.19
C LEU A 871 25.43 -39.26 70.15
N LEU A 872 25.80 -38.77 69.00
CA LEU A 872 26.35 -39.51 67.87
C LEU A 872 27.88 -39.73 68.06
N LEU A 873 28.63 -38.74 68.49
CA LEU A 873 30.08 -38.71 68.44
C LEU A 873 30.73 -38.62 69.83
N GLY A 874 29.95 -38.47 70.90
CA GLY A 874 30.42 -38.31 72.25
C GLY A 874 31.21 -39.53 72.78
N PRO A 875 32.02 -39.34 73.85
CA PRO A 875 32.82 -40.45 74.44
C PRO A 875 31.97 -41.54 75.10
N ALA A 876 32.36 -42.78 74.97
CA ALA A 876 31.72 -43.91 75.66
C ALA A 876 31.70 -43.71 77.23
N PRO A 877 30.60 -43.89 77.91
CA PRO A 877 29.44 -44.77 77.61
C PRO A 877 28.21 -44.09 77.00
N ASN A 878 28.30 -42.78 76.66
CA ASN A 878 27.16 -42.00 76.22
C ASN A 878 26.83 -42.11 74.73
N ARG A 879 27.63 -42.82 73.96
CA ARG A 879 27.41 -42.96 72.52
C ARG A 879 26.26 -43.91 72.22
N VAL A 880 25.23 -43.41 71.60
CA VAL A 880 24.05 -44.22 71.16
C VAL A 880 24.15 -44.47 69.63
N LYS A 881 23.87 -45.73 69.25
CA LYS A 881 23.85 -46.10 67.85
C LYS A 881 22.42 -45.92 67.32
N TYR A 882 22.28 -45.09 66.26
CA TYR A 882 21.00 -44.86 65.56
C TYR A 882 21.11 -45.47 64.16
N ASP A 883 19.98 -45.95 63.63
CA ASP A 883 19.86 -46.54 62.30
C ASP A 883 19.44 -45.50 61.28
N LEU A 884 18.76 -44.41 61.72
CA LEU A 884 18.33 -43.33 60.91
C LEU A 884 18.42 -42.00 61.67
N LEU A 885 18.81 -40.95 60.99
CA LEU A 885 18.80 -39.57 61.45
C LEU A 885 17.81 -38.75 60.62
N LEU A 886 16.84 -38.13 61.26
CA LEU A 886 15.95 -37.15 60.67
C LEU A 886 16.38 -35.78 61.17
N LEU A 887 16.81 -34.89 60.17
CA LEU A 887 17.32 -33.57 60.47
C LEU A 887 16.35 -32.54 59.91
N ASP A 888 16.00 -31.52 60.66
CA ASP A 888 15.44 -30.30 60.06
C ASP A 888 16.56 -29.55 59.31
N VAL A 889 16.20 -28.98 58.17
CA VAL A 889 17.14 -28.25 57.26
C VAL A 889 17.54 -26.90 57.86
N MET A 890 16.66 -26.33 58.69
CA MET A 890 16.82 -24.98 59.23
C MET A 890 16.85 -25.05 60.77
N LEU A 891 18.01 -25.28 61.36
CA LEU A 891 18.21 -25.22 62.83
C LEU A 891 18.64 -23.81 63.25
N ASN A 892 18.02 -23.23 64.26
CA ASN A 892 18.30 -21.88 64.79
C ASN A 892 19.69 -21.66 65.38
N GLU A 893 20.67 -22.51 65.11
CA GLU A 893 22.07 -22.47 65.58
C GLU A 893 23.04 -22.40 64.37
N GLN A 894 24.28 -22.02 64.64
CA GLN A 894 25.38 -21.88 63.67
C GLN A 894 25.76 -23.16 62.87
N LEU A 895 25.08 -24.22 63.11
CA LEU A 895 25.21 -25.51 62.40
C LEU A 895 23.85 -25.87 61.73
N ASP A 896 23.74 -25.60 60.47
CA ASP A 896 22.61 -26.05 59.65
C ASP A 896 22.63 -27.59 59.51
N GLY A 897 21.42 -28.20 59.38
CA GLY A 897 21.22 -29.67 59.38
C GLY A 897 21.80 -30.39 58.17
#